data_756dcbdc2c1ee28bd6182cd9808f893c
#
_entry.id   756dcbdc2c1ee28bd6182cd9808f893c
#
_cell.length_a   1.000
_cell.length_b   1.000
_cell.length_c   1.000
_cell.angle_alpha   90.00
_cell.angle_beta   90.00
_cell.angle_gamma   90.00
#
_symmetry.space_group_name_H-M   'P 1'
#
loop_
_entity.id
_entity.type
_entity.pdbx_description
1 polymer ?
#
loop_
_entity_poly.entity_id
_entity_poly.type
_entity_poly.pdbx_seq_one_letter_code
_entity_poly.pdbx_strand_id
1 'polypeptide(L)'
;MGSLQPMFKRFKGYRGQIVPVFKRWLSQEGRVLVTASGVTVVVIFIRFLGILQPSEWALYDQYFRVRPLESVDDRILIIGIDEQDLQQYGFPISDRTLARLLQKVNAAKPKAIGLDIYRDLPIEPGQAELAKAFKTIRNLIGIELVESSGKSGVRPPEILENKNKIGFNNVPRDADGKARRGLLYITDTKNKQKFHKSFTLQLASIYLKSQGIESKPSVEKSNELQFKNTVFRRFQPNDGSYIRADDGGYQFLINLRGPAGTFPSIPMRDILENRVSPDLIKNRIVIIGSTAPSIKDSEFTSYSDGIFKSSEPMYGVELQAQLTSQIISSVLDGRTLIKVWPEPLEWLWIFGWSWVGAALSWKLQSLRRSVSLIILISIGITGVTYLAFLRGWWIPVVPANLALIGSAGVIIAHLAHLQGQLKRSTEFLQSIINTIPDPIFVKNKDHQKIVLNQAYCKFVGYPLDVLMEKSDDQLFPKHEAELFRQQDEMAFNTSWEQENEEQLTDINGITHYIATKRSLHRDAAGNLYLVGVIRDITERKLLEDNLKQIAAELKRSNAELRVSAEHDALTGLPNRILFQERLTQSLEWANRQNRMVALLFLDLNDFKHVNDSLGHQIGDLLLKTIGDRLKGCLRGSDTVSRLGGDEFTVILPGIPSKSDVARVAQKILDTITQDMVLEGHKVSITTSIGISLYPTDAQDRSTLIKLADTAMYRAKGTGKNLYEFSRED
;
A
#
# COMPACT_ATOMS: atom_id res chain seq x y z
N MET A 1 10.72 56.24 -34.82
CA MET A 1 11.30 54.89 -34.59
C MET A 1 12.58 55.02 -33.73
N GLY A 2 12.45 55.19 -32.45
CA GLY A 2 13.57 55.32 -31.54
C GLY A 2 13.07 55.30 -30.13
N SER A 3 13.02 54.11 -29.47
CA SER A 3 12.97 53.98 -27.98
C SER A 3 12.67 52.55 -27.48
N LEU A 4 13.01 51.49 -28.22
CA LEU A 4 12.82 50.12 -27.77
C LEU A 4 14.12 49.32 -27.51
N GLN A 5 15.29 49.91 -27.78
CA GLN A 5 16.59 49.23 -27.57
C GLN A 5 17.08 49.10 -26.11
N PRO A 6 16.74 49.96 -25.14
CA PRO A 6 17.25 49.77 -23.77
C PRO A 6 16.50 48.67 -23.01
N MET A 7 15.28 48.32 -23.38
CA MET A 7 14.48 47.29 -22.67
C MET A 7 14.97 45.86 -22.98
N PHE A 8 15.45 45.59 -24.19
CA PHE A 8 15.96 44.29 -24.60
C PHE A 8 17.34 43.96 -24.00
N LYS A 9 18.17 44.96 -23.70
CA LYS A 9 19.46 44.74 -23.02
C LYS A 9 19.29 44.39 -21.54
N ARG A 10 18.29 44.93 -20.85
CA ARG A 10 17.97 44.56 -19.46
C ARG A 10 17.45 43.14 -19.35
N PHE A 11 16.68 42.65 -20.31
CA PHE A 11 16.19 41.23 -20.31
C PHE A 11 17.29 40.19 -20.57
N LYS A 12 18.35 40.51 -21.33
CA LYS A 12 19.50 39.60 -21.53
C LYS A 12 20.38 39.47 -20.28
N GLY A 13 20.52 40.53 -19.48
CA GLY A 13 21.26 40.49 -18.21
C GLY A 13 20.58 39.62 -17.14
N TYR A 14 19.24 39.65 -17.07
CA TYR A 14 18.49 38.80 -16.14
C TYR A 14 18.47 37.31 -16.53
N ARG A 15 18.49 36.99 -17.82
CA ARG A 15 18.60 35.59 -18.30
C ARG A 15 19.92 34.91 -17.90
N GLY A 16 21.02 35.66 -17.84
CA GLY A 16 22.33 35.14 -17.48
C GLY A 16 22.46 34.76 -15.99
N GLN A 17 21.68 35.39 -15.11
CA GLN A 17 21.69 35.10 -13.67
C GLN A 17 20.57 34.15 -13.24
N ILE A 18 19.42 34.16 -13.89
CA ILE A 18 18.30 33.30 -13.58
C ILE A 18 18.55 31.83 -14.03
N VAL A 19 19.18 31.64 -15.18
CA VAL A 19 19.44 30.30 -15.71
C VAL A 19 20.38 29.46 -14.82
N PRO A 20 21.49 29.96 -14.28
CA PRO A 20 22.31 29.16 -13.36
C PRO A 20 21.66 28.97 -11.98
N VAL A 21 20.89 29.95 -11.47
CA VAL A 21 20.11 29.80 -10.24
C VAL A 21 18.97 28.80 -10.42
N PHE A 22 18.26 28.86 -11.55
CA PHE A 22 17.21 27.90 -11.91
C PHE A 22 17.78 26.50 -12.20
N LYS A 23 18.94 26.40 -12.87
CA LYS A 23 19.67 25.12 -13.03
C LYS A 23 20.16 24.55 -11.69
N ARG A 24 20.61 25.42 -10.77
CA ARG A 24 21.03 25.01 -9.42
C ARG A 24 19.85 24.62 -8.55
N TRP A 25 18.73 25.33 -8.68
CA TRP A 25 17.45 25.01 -8.07
C TRP A 25 16.88 23.70 -8.65
N LEU A 26 16.85 23.52 -9.98
CA LEU A 26 16.45 22.27 -10.62
C LEU A 26 17.38 21.10 -10.28
N SER A 27 18.66 21.33 -10.02
CA SER A 27 19.60 20.26 -9.69
C SER A 27 19.48 19.77 -8.23
N GLN A 28 19.05 20.61 -7.31
CA GLN A 28 18.93 20.25 -5.88
C GLN A 28 17.46 19.98 -5.47
N GLU A 29 16.53 20.86 -5.82
CA GLU A 29 15.11 20.70 -5.48
C GLU A 29 14.32 19.93 -6.54
N GLY A 30 14.78 19.92 -7.79
CA GLY A 30 14.16 19.15 -8.87
C GLY A 30 14.13 17.64 -8.62
N ARG A 31 15.11 17.12 -7.89
CA ARG A 31 15.12 15.69 -7.52
C ARG A 31 14.02 15.34 -6.53
N VAL A 32 13.76 16.22 -5.56
CA VAL A 32 12.66 16.07 -4.60
C VAL A 32 11.32 16.06 -5.35
N LEU A 33 11.14 17.01 -6.27
CA LEU A 33 9.91 17.13 -7.05
C LEU A 33 9.71 15.93 -7.98
N VAL A 34 10.74 15.51 -8.70
CA VAL A 34 10.69 14.34 -9.60
C VAL A 34 10.38 13.07 -8.80
N THR A 35 11.04 12.87 -7.67
CA THR A 35 10.77 11.71 -6.80
C THR A 35 9.34 11.76 -6.27
N ALA A 36 8.90 12.90 -5.75
CA ALA A 36 7.56 13.07 -5.23
C ALA A 36 6.50 12.79 -6.32
N SER A 37 6.68 13.37 -7.52
CA SER A 37 5.78 13.13 -8.65
C SER A 37 5.79 11.68 -9.10
N GLY A 38 6.96 11.07 -9.23
CA GLY A 38 7.10 9.67 -9.64
C GLY A 38 6.42 8.71 -8.65
N VAL A 39 6.70 8.87 -7.36
CA VAL A 39 6.06 8.04 -6.32
C VAL A 39 4.56 8.29 -6.27
N THR A 40 4.12 9.53 -6.41
CA THR A 40 2.69 9.86 -6.46
C THR A 40 1.99 9.14 -7.61
N VAL A 41 2.57 9.19 -8.81
CA VAL A 41 2.01 8.48 -9.99
C VAL A 41 1.93 6.98 -9.73
N VAL A 42 2.97 6.38 -9.15
CA VAL A 42 2.98 4.95 -8.81
C VAL A 42 1.90 4.63 -7.77
N VAL A 43 1.79 5.42 -6.71
CA VAL A 43 0.78 5.21 -5.66
C VAL A 43 -0.64 5.37 -6.21
N ILE A 44 -0.89 6.41 -7.02
CA ILE A 44 -2.19 6.61 -7.69
C ILE A 44 -2.48 5.44 -8.63
N PHE A 45 -1.49 4.96 -9.38
CA PHE A 45 -1.65 3.81 -10.26
C PHE A 45 -1.99 2.53 -9.48
N ILE A 46 -1.27 2.24 -8.39
CA ILE A 46 -1.56 1.10 -7.49
C ILE A 46 -2.98 1.22 -6.92
N ARG A 47 -3.40 2.45 -6.57
CA ARG A 47 -4.77 2.72 -6.12
C ARG A 47 -5.79 2.42 -7.24
N PHE A 48 -5.58 2.89 -8.47
CA PHE A 48 -6.46 2.59 -9.61
C PHE A 48 -6.57 1.11 -9.95
N LEU A 49 -5.59 0.31 -9.58
CA LEU A 49 -5.66 -1.15 -9.66
C LEU A 49 -6.50 -1.78 -8.53
N GLY A 50 -6.95 -0.99 -7.54
CA GLY A 50 -7.71 -1.48 -6.40
C GLY A 50 -6.87 -2.21 -5.33
N ILE A 51 -5.55 -2.25 -5.47
CA ILE A 51 -4.65 -2.99 -4.56
C ILE A 51 -4.70 -2.42 -3.13
N LEU A 52 -4.89 -1.11 -2.99
CA LEU A 52 -4.93 -0.44 -1.68
C LEU A 52 -6.32 -0.48 -1.05
N GLN A 53 -7.35 -0.81 -1.80
CA GLN A 53 -8.75 -0.80 -1.35
C GLN A 53 -9.00 -1.67 -0.11
N PRO A 54 -8.52 -2.93 -0.02
CA PRO A 54 -8.74 -3.75 1.18
C PRO A 54 -8.10 -3.14 2.43
N SER A 55 -6.91 -2.56 2.32
CA SER A 55 -6.21 -1.93 3.44
C SER A 55 -6.92 -0.66 3.92
N GLU A 56 -7.44 0.13 2.99
CA GLU A 56 -8.25 1.32 3.30
C GLU A 56 -9.58 0.93 3.96
N TRP A 57 -10.26 -0.10 3.48
CA TRP A 57 -11.47 -0.61 4.10
C TRP A 57 -11.20 -1.14 5.51
N ALA A 58 -10.09 -1.86 5.71
CA ALA A 58 -9.71 -2.33 7.03
C ALA A 58 -9.48 -1.17 8.01
N LEU A 59 -8.83 -0.09 7.55
CA LEU A 59 -8.62 1.10 8.36
C LEU A 59 -9.93 1.88 8.61
N TYR A 60 -10.79 1.98 7.59
CA TYR A 60 -12.13 2.54 7.72
C TYR A 60 -12.95 1.80 8.78
N ASP A 61 -12.97 0.48 8.73
CA ASP A 61 -13.62 -0.36 9.73
C ASP A 61 -13.00 -0.17 11.12
N GLN A 62 -11.68 -0.01 11.18
CA GLN A 62 -11.00 0.27 12.46
C GLN A 62 -11.40 1.62 13.04
N TYR A 63 -11.61 2.64 12.21
CA TYR A 63 -12.10 3.93 12.67
C TYR A 63 -13.51 3.84 13.29
N PHE A 64 -14.39 3.02 12.73
CA PHE A 64 -15.69 2.73 13.34
C PHE A 64 -15.55 2.08 14.71
N ARG A 65 -14.64 1.11 14.85
CA ARG A 65 -14.46 0.35 16.10
C ARG A 65 -13.84 1.17 17.23
N VAL A 66 -12.97 2.11 16.88
CA VAL A 66 -12.23 2.93 17.87
C VAL A 66 -12.98 4.20 18.23
N ARG A 67 -13.92 4.65 17.40
CA ARG A 67 -14.70 5.86 17.71
C ARG A 67 -15.56 5.65 18.95
N PRO A 68 -15.81 6.72 19.73
CA PRO A 68 -16.77 6.67 20.82
C PRO A 68 -18.15 6.17 20.34
N LEU A 69 -18.76 5.28 21.11
CA LEU A 69 -20.12 4.80 20.83
C LEU A 69 -21.10 5.97 20.92
N GLU A 70 -21.99 6.04 19.94
CA GLU A 70 -23.05 7.01 19.94
C GLU A 70 -24.19 6.57 20.86
N SER A 71 -24.97 7.52 21.39
CA SER A 71 -26.17 7.22 22.16
C SER A 71 -27.17 6.43 21.32
N VAL A 72 -27.93 5.57 21.97
CA VAL A 72 -29.04 4.80 21.38
C VAL A 72 -30.08 5.76 20.77
N ASP A 73 -30.64 5.38 19.63
CA ASP A 73 -31.75 6.14 19.03
C ASP A 73 -33.08 5.59 19.52
N ASP A 74 -33.61 6.23 20.53
CA ASP A 74 -34.89 5.82 21.21
C ASP A 74 -36.12 5.89 20.30
N ARG A 75 -35.99 6.48 19.11
CA ARG A 75 -37.09 6.53 18.13
C ARG A 75 -37.34 5.19 17.44
N ILE A 76 -36.40 4.24 17.54
CA ILE A 76 -36.49 2.94 16.88
C ILE A 76 -36.48 1.83 17.92
N LEU A 77 -37.38 0.89 17.73
CA LEU A 77 -37.51 -0.31 18.54
C LEU A 77 -37.52 -1.53 17.62
N ILE A 78 -36.72 -2.53 17.93
CA ILE A 78 -36.74 -3.80 17.25
C ILE A 78 -37.64 -4.78 17.99
N ILE A 79 -38.50 -5.48 17.26
CA ILE A 79 -39.16 -6.69 17.75
C ILE A 79 -38.46 -7.86 17.07
N GLY A 80 -37.56 -8.52 17.83
CA GLY A 80 -36.78 -9.64 17.35
C GLY A 80 -37.56 -10.96 17.43
N ILE A 81 -37.46 -11.76 16.39
CA ILE A 81 -37.91 -13.14 16.38
C ILE A 81 -36.69 -13.98 16.66
N ASP A 82 -36.47 -14.39 17.89
CA ASP A 82 -35.33 -15.16 18.33
C ASP A 82 -35.54 -16.69 18.26
N GLU A 83 -34.56 -17.47 18.67
CA GLU A 83 -34.63 -18.94 18.65
C GLU A 83 -35.77 -19.48 19.54
N GLN A 84 -36.05 -18.84 20.67
CA GLN A 84 -37.16 -19.25 21.57
C GLN A 84 -38.51 -18.98 20.92
N ASP A 85 -38.65 -17.86 20.20
CA ASP A 85 -39.84 -17.57 19.43
C ASP A 85 -40.11 -18.60 18.35
N LEU A 86 -39.03 -19.04 17.64
CA LEU A 86 -39.11 -20.08 16.61
C LEU A 86 -39.51 -21.45 17.23
N GLN A 87 -38.97 -21.77 18.38
CA GLN A 87 -39.37 -23.01 19.10
C GLN A 87 -40.79 -22.97 19.56
N GLN A 88 -41.28 -21.83 20.05
CA GLN A 88 -42.64 -21.69 20.61
C GLN A 88 -43.72 -21.56 19.55
N TYR A 89 -43.45 -20.81 18.48
CA TYR A 89 -44.46 -20.48 17.46
C TYR A 89 -44.25 -21.15 16.12
N GLY A 90 -43.17 -21.95 15.99
CA GLY A 90 -42.80 -22.66 14.77
C GLY A 90 -42.03 -21.81 13.76
N PHE A 91 -41.42 -22.47 12.76
CA PHE A 91 -40.78 -21.80 11.61
C PHE A 91 -41.23 -22.48 10.31
N PRO A 92 -41.63 -21.70 9.34
CA PRO A 92 -41.86 -20.25 9.34
C PRO A 92 -43.06 -19.84 10.21
N ILE A 93 -42.98 -18.63 10.81
CA ILE A 93 -44.08 -18.08 11.66
C ILE A 93 -45.37 -18.02 10.85
N SER A 94 -46.48 -18.55 11.41
CA SER A 94 -47.78 -18.58 10.74
C SER A 94 -48.37 -17.16 10.55
N ASP A 95 -49.18 -17.03 9.50
CA ASP A 95 -49.86 -15.78 9.17
C ASP A 95 -50.76 -15.29 10.30
N ARG A 96 -51.39 -16.22 11.07
CA ARG A 96 -52.17 -15.90 12.26
C ARG A 96 -51.33 -15.28 13.36
N THR A 97 -50.19 -15.87 13.66
CA THR A 97 -49.28 -15.34 14.70
C THR A 97 -48.76 -13.95 14.29
N LEU A 98 -48.37 -13.79 13.05
CA LEU A 98 -47.90 -12.51 12.51
C LEU A 98 -49.03 -11.45 12.51
N ALA A 99 -50.23 -11.82 12.13
CA ALA A 99 -51.37 -10.91 12.18
C ALA A 99 -51.68 -10.43 13.62
N ARG A 100 -51.62 -11.33 14.60
CA ARG A 100 -51.81 -11.00 16.02
C ARG A 100 -50.70 -10.06 16.52
N LEU A 101 -49.43 -10.31 16.14
CA LEU A 101 -48.31 -9.46 16.47
C LEU A 101 -48.53 -8.05 15.91
N LEU A 102 -48.84 -7.94 14.61
CA LEU A 102 -49.06 -6.64 13.94
C LEU A 102 -50.24 -5.87 14.54
N GLN A 103 -51.34 -6.56 14.92
CA GLN A 103 -52.49 -5.92 15.57
C GLN A 103 -52.12 -5.36 16.94
N LYS A 104 -51.38 -6.12 17.77
CA LYS A 104 -50.93 -5.68 19.09
C LYS A 104 -49.98 -4.49 19.01
N VAL A 105 -48.98 -4.57 18.11
CA VAL A 105 -48.05 -3.47 17.86
C VAL A 105 -48.80 -2.22 17.38
N ASN A 106 -49.74 -2.36 16.44
CA ASN A 106 -50.52 -1.23 15.94
C ASN A 106 -51.41 -0.61 17.02
N ALA A 107 -51.97 -1.41 17.95
CA ALA A 107 -52.78 -0.92 19.06
C ALA A 107 -51.97 0.01 19.99
N ALA A 108 -50.67 -0.18 20.11
CA ALA A 108 -49.74 0.69 20.86
C ALA A 108 -49.41 2.01 20.14
N LYS A 109 -49.95 2.25 18.95
CA LYS A 109 -49.81 3.49 18.15
C LYS A 109 -48.37 3.88 17.84
N PRO A 110 -47.58 3.01 17.21
CA PRO A 110 -46.27 3.39 16.67
C PRO A 110 -46.41 4.40 15.52
N LYS A 111 -45.36 5.18 15.23
CA LYS A 111 -45.35 6.08 14.07
C LYS A 111 -45.24 5.31 12.76
N ALA A 112 -44.43 4.26 12.73
CA ALA A 112 -44.31 3.36 11.60
C ALA A 112 -44.03 1.93 12.07
N ILE A 113 -44.50 0.95 11.31
CA ILE A 113 -44.23 -0.46 11.51
C ILE A 113 -43.49 -0.96 10.26
N GLY A 114 -42.30 -1.48 10.43
CA GLY A 114 -41.54 -2.18 9.40
C GLY A 114 -41.63 -3.68 9.62
N LEU A 115 -42.05 -4.41 8.63
CA LEU A 115 -42.04 -5.88 8.63
C LEU A 115 -40.90 -6.38 7.73
N ASP A 116 -39.77 -6.72 8.34
CA ASP A 116 -38.60 -7.27 7.69
C ASP A 116 -38.67 -8.79 7.62
N ILE A 117 -39.75 -9.27 7.03
CA ILE A 117 -40.04 -10.69 6.82
C ILE A 117 -40.69 -10.84 5.45
N TYR A 118 -40.12 -11.69 4.60
CA TYR A 118 -40.73 -12.01 3.30
C TYR A 118 -42.03 -12.78 3.46
N ARG A 119 -43.05 -12.37 2.73
CA ARG A 119 -44.39 -12.94 2.72
C ARG A 119 -45.00 -12.94 1.31
N ASP A 120 -44.27 -13.53 0.37
CA ASP A 120 -44.73 -13.73 -1.00
C ASP A 120 -45.78 -14.86 -1.11
N LEU A 121 -45.67 -15.84 -0.23
CA LEU A 121 -46.63 -16.95 -0.10
C LEU A 121 -47.26 -16.98 1.28
N PRO A 122 -48.57 -17.39 1.39
CA PRO A 122 -49.25 -17.55 2.66
C PRO A 122 -48.66 -18.72 3.46
N ILE A 123 -48.59 -18.55 4.78
CA ILE A 123 -48.16 -19.58 5.73
C ILE A 123 -49.30 -19.84 6.70
N GLU A 124 -50.10 -20.88 6.39
CA GLU A 124 -51.22 -21.24 7.19
C GLU A 124 -50.85 -21.69 8.64
N PRO A 125 -51.73 -21.46 9.62
CA PRO A 125 -53.05 -20.87 9.46
C PRO A 125 -52.98 -19.32 9.52
N GLY A 126 -54.02 -18.65 8.91
CA GLY A 126 -54.28 -17.25 9.19
C GLY A 126 -54.11 -16.28 8.03
N GLN A 127 -54.12 -16.74 6.80
CA GLN A 127 -53.99 -15.89 5.59
C GLN A 127 -55.00 -14.72 5.59
N ALA A 128 -56.27 -14.98 5.92
CA ALA A 128 -57.30 -13.95 5.91
C ALA A 128 -57.06 -12.88 7.01
N GLU A 129 -56.59 -13.32 8.19
CA GLU A 129 -56.29 -12.42 9.32
C GLU A 129 -55.10 -11.51 8.98
N LEU A 130 -54.02 -12.06 8.36
CA LEU A 130 -52.90 -11.29 7.94
C LEU A 130 -53.23 -10.32 6.80
N ALA A 131 -54.02 -10.77 5.83
CA ALA A 131 -54.54 -9.92 4.75
C ALA A 131 -55.35 -8.75 5.29
N LYS A 132 -56.18 -8.99 6.35
CA LYS A 132 -56.93 -7.95 7.04
C LYS A 132 -55.99 -6.98 7.73
N ALA A 133 -54.96 -7.45 8.44
CA ALA A 133 -53.96 -6.60 9.08
C ALA A 133 -53.24 -5.71 8.05
N PHE A 134 -52.80 -6.26 6.92
CA PHE A 134 -52.18 -5.52 5.83
C PHE A 134 -53.10 -4.44 5.22
N LYS A 135 -54.41 -4.71 5.18
CA LYS A 135 -55.40 -3.74 4.70
C LYS A 135 -55.67 -2.62 5.68
N THR A 136 -55.69 -2.90 6.97
CA THR A 136 -56.18 -1.96 8.01
C THR A 136 -55.07 -1.11 8.60
N ILE A 137 -53.84 -1.64 8.75
CA ILE A 137 -52.74 -0.90 9.34
C ILE A 137 -52.18 0.09 8.31
N ARG A 138 -52.33 1.40 8.60
CA ARG A 138 -51.98 2.47 7.64
C ARG A 138 -50.49 2.72 7.51
N ASN A 139 -49.76 2.60 8.59
CA ASN A 139 -48.33 2.92 8.73
C ASN A 139 -47.43 1.68 8.69
N LEU A 140 -47.88 0.58 8.10
CA LEU A 140 -47.14 -0.66 7.90
C LEU A 140 -46.44 -0.61 6.56
N ILE A 141 -45.14 -0.97 6.56
CA ILE A 141 -44.31 -1.20 5.40
C ILE A 141 -43.81 -2.63 5.43
N GLY A 142 -44.00 -3.36 4.35
CA GLY A 142 -43.41 -4.69 4.13
C GLY A 142 -42.19 -4.61 3.23
N ILE A 143 -41.53 -5.75 3.06
CA ILE A 143 -40.30 -5.83 2.23
C ILE A 143 -40.55 -6.58 0.93
N GLU A 144 -39.70 -6.24 -0.04
CA GLU A 144 -39.43 -7.02 -1.24
C GLU A 144 -37.92 -7.19 -1.44
N LEU A 145 -37.53 -8.21 -2.17
CA LEU A 145 -36.17 -8.31 -2.70
C LEU A 145 -36.22 -8.02 -4.19
N VAL A 146 -35.66 -6.89 -4.59
CA VAL A 146 -35.61 -6.52 -6.01
C VAL A 146 -34.56 -7.39 -6.72
N GLU A 147 -34.94 -7.92 -7.90
CA GLU A 147 -34.07 -8.70 -8.73
C GLU A 147 -32.82 -7.87 -9.09
N SER A 148 -31.65 -8.45 -8.89
CA SER A 148 -30.36 -7.85 -9.24
C SER A 148 -29.51 -8.86 -10.02
N SER A 149 -28.48 -8.40 -10.69
CA SER A 149 -27.61 -9.23 -11.55
C SER A 149 -27.27 -10.58 -10.91
N GLY A 150 -27.87 -11.66 -11.39
CA GLY A 150 -27.63 -13.04 -10.96
C GLY A 150 -28.36 -13.50 -9.68
N LYS A 151 -29.25 -12.70 -9.09
CA LYS A 151 -30.08 -13.11 -7.94
C LYS A 151 -31.56 -12.90 -8.24
N SER A 152 -32.37 -13.95 -8.03
CA SER A 152 -33.83 -13.86 -8.11
C SER A 152 -34.38 -12.93 -7.02
N GLY A 153 -35.37 -12.12 -7.36
CA GLY A 153 -36.10 -11.31 -6.41
C GLY A 153 -37.13 -12.12 -5.61
N VAL A 154 -37.63 -11.54 -4.52
CA VAL A 154 -38.78 -12.03 -3.77
C VAL A 154 -39.88 -11.00 -3.89
N ARG A 155 -41.06 -11.43 -4.39
CA ARG A 155 -42.20 -10.54 -4.60
C ARG A 155 -42.76 -10.11 -3.27
N PRO A 156 -43.27 -8.88 -3.16
CA PRO A 156 -43.93 -8.43 -1.96
C PRO A 156 -45.36 -9.00 -1.86
N PRO A 157 -45.99 -8.93 -0.67
CA PRO A 157 -47.41 -9.19 -0.54
C PRO A 157 -48.23 -8.23 -1.42
N GLU A 158 -49.03 -8.76 -2.32
CA GLU A 158 -49.79 -8.00 -3.32
C GLU A 158 -50.67 -6.89 -2.67
N ILE A 159 -51.21 -7.16 -1.48
CA ILE A 159 -52.03 -6.20 -0.73
C ILE A 159 -51.23 -4.96 -0.32
N LEU A 160 -49.95 -5.12 0.01
CA LEU A 160 -49.10 -4.02 0.41
C LEU A 160 -48.54 -3.30 -0.84
N GLU A 161 -48.22 -4.02 -1.91
CA GLU A 161 -47.78 -3.47 -3.18
C GLU A 161 -48.84 -2.52 -3.76
N ASN A 162 -50.09 -2.96 -3.87
CA ASN A 162 -51.22 -2.16 -4.37
C ASN A 162 -51.47 -0.87 -3.55
N LYS A 163 -50.94 -0.79 -2.35
CA LYS A 163 -51.03 0.40 -1.48
C LYS A 163 -49.77 1.23 -1.40
N ASN A 164 -48.74 0.90 -2.21
CA ASN A 164 -47.45 1.56 -2.17
C ASN A 164 -46.74 1.49 -0.81
N LYS A 165 -46.93 0.37 -0.07
CA LYS A 165 -46.46 0.12 1.29
C LYS A 165 -45.33 -0.94 1.30
N ILE A 166 -44.52 -0.91 0.30
CA ILE A 166 -43.40 -1.83 0.13
C ILE A 166 -42.10 -1.04 0.03
N GLY A 167 -41.08 -1.57 0.66
CA GLY A 167 -39.70 -1.13 0.43
C GLY A 167 -38.79 -2.31 0.19
N PHE A 168 -37.79 -2.14 -0.68
CA PHE A 168 -36.80 -3.19 -0.86
C PHE A 168 -35.81 -3.19 0.30
N ASN A 169 -35.28 -4.37 0.64
CA ASN A 169 -34.23 -4.54 1.66
C ASN A 169 -32.89 -5.01 1.11
N ASN A 170 -32.66 -4.86 -0.19
CA ASN A 170 -31.37 -5.14 -0.79
C ASN A 170 -30.26 -4.31 -0.15
N VAL A 171 -29.16 -4.96 0.20
CA VAL A 171 -27.96 -4.32 0.75
C VAL A 171 -26.77 -4.60 -0.15
N PRO A 172 -26.08 -3.56 -0.63
CA PRO A 172 -24.83 -3.75 -1.38
C PRO A 172 -23.74 -4.30 -0.46
N ARG A 173 -23.10 -5.38 -0.89
CA ARG A 173 -21.95 -5.94 -0.19
C ARG A 173 -20.70 -5.64 -0.99
N ASP A 174 -19.65 -5.24 -0.30
CA ASP A 174 -18.33 -5.05 -0.89
C ASP A 174 -17.67 -6.41 -1.17
N ALA A 175 -16.54 -6.41 -1.87
CA ALA A 175 -15.86 -7.66 -2.26
C ALA A 175 -15.39 -8.51 -1.07
N ASP A 176 -15.23 -7.91 0.11
CA ASP A 176 -14.93 -8.60 1.36
C ASP A 176 -16.18 -9.12 2.11
N GLY A 177 -17.36 -8.99 1.51
CA GLY A 177 -18.64 -9.44 2.04
C GLY A 177 -19.31 -8.48 3.02
N LYS A 178 -18.72 -7.31 3.30
CA LYS A 178 -19.27 -6.35 4.27
C LYS A 178 -20.20 -5.33 3.63
N ALA A 179 -21.22 -4.94 4.41
CA ALA A 179 -22.12 -3.85 4.08
C ALA A 179 -21.57 -2.51 4.60
N ARG A 180 -21.04 -1.67 3.68
CA ARG A 180 -20.59 -0.30 3.96
C ARG A 180 -21.39 0.74 3.20
N ARG A 181 -22.27 0.30 2.32
CA ARG A 181 -23.14 1.13 1.49
C ARG A 181 -24.59 0.73 1.67
N GLY A 182 -25.46 1.72 1.79
CA GLY A 182 -26.91 1.55 1.82
C GLY A 182 -27.53 2.05 0.52
N LEU A 183 -28.76 1.65 0.27
CA LEU A 183 -29.55 2.04 -0.91
C LEU A 183 -30.79 2.82 -0.49
N LEU A 184 -31.09 3.89 -1.20
CA LEU A 184 -32.34 4.64 -1.05
C LEU A 184 -33.34 4.28 -2.15
N TYR A 185 -32.87 4.12 -3.38
CA TYR A 185 -33.67 3.79 -4.55
C TYR A 185 -32.94 2.75 -5.41
N ILE A 186 -33.73 1.86 -6.01
CA ILE A 186 -33.28 0.94 -7.06
C ILE A 186 -34.24 1.11 -8.26
N THR A 187 -33.67 1.08 -9.46
CA THR A 187 -34.44 1.04 -10.70
C THR A 187 -34.81 -0.41 -11.02
N ASP A 188 -36.04 -0.65 -11.40
CA ASP A 188 -36.48 -1.96 -11.86
C ASP A 188 -35.68 -2.40 -13.09
N THR A 189 -35.19 -3.63 -13.10
CA THR A 189 -34.39 -4.17 -14.21
C THR A 189 -35.21 -4.37 -15.49
N LYS A 190 -36.52 -4.65 -15.35
CA LYS A 190 -37.47 -4.89 -16.44
C LYS A 190 -38.14 -3.61 -16.92
N ASN A 191 -38.40 -2.67 -15.99
CA ASN A 191 -39.00 -1.38 -16.31
C ASN A 191 -38.16 -0.23 -15.74
N LYS A 192 -37.26 0.28 -16.55
CA LYS A 192 -36.32 1.37 -16.17
C LYS A 192 -37.00 2.68 -15.72
N GLN A 193 -38.30 2.80 -15.90
CA GLN A 193 -39.08 3.95 -15.41
C GLN A 193 -39.66 3.73 -14.00
N LYS A 194 -39.68 2.47 -13.50
CA LYS A 194 -40.16 2.15 -12.17
C LYS A 194 -39.01 2.20 -11.15
N PHE A 195 -39.15 3.04 -10.14
CA PHE A 195 -38.19 3.16 -9.05
C PHE A 195 -38.79 2.53 -7.79
N HIS A 196 -38.04 1.64 -7.17
CA HIS A 196 -38.38 1.07 -5.86
C HIS A 196 -37.67 1.90 -4.78
N LYS A 197 -38.39 2.20 -3.68
CA LYS A 197 -37.81 2.86 -2.49
C LYS A 197 -37.33 1.80 -1.52
N SER A 198 -36.22 2.07 -0.82
CA SER A 198 -35.78 1.17 0.23
C SER A 198 -36.75 1.13 1.39
N PHE A 199 -36.75 0.01 2.09
CA PHE A 199 -37.52 -0.18 3.31
C PHE A 199 -37.21 0.90 4.37
N THR A 200 -35.93 1.18 4.56
CA THR A 200 -35.43 2.21 5.48
C THR A 200 -35.90 3.62 5.12
N LEU A 201 -35.85 3.95 3.81
CA LEU A 201 -36.34 5.26 3.35
C LEU A 201 -37.85 5.40 3.52
N GLN A 202 -38.61 4.32 3.29
CA GLN A 202 -40.08 4.32 3.53
C GLN A 202 -40.39 4.58 4.99
N LEU A 203 -39.76 3.86 5.93
CA LEU A 203 -39.93 4.03 7.36
C LEU A 203 -39.54 5.43 7.84
N ALA A 204 -38.36 5.88 7.43
CA ALA A 204 -37.86 7.22 7.73
C ALA A 204 -38.79 8.31 7.18
N SER A 205 -39.30 8.14 5.95
CA SER A 205 -40.20 9.10 5.32
C SER A 205 -41.53 9.22 6.09
N ILE A 206 -42.11 8.10 6.56
CA ILE A 206 -43.33 8.14 7.40
C ILE A 206 -43.09 8.91 8.70
N TYR A 207 -41.99 8.63 9.36
CA TYR A 207 -41.61 9.31 10.60
C TYR A 207 -41.38 10.81 10.37
N LEU A 208 -40.57 11.18 9.39
CA LEU A 208 -40.24 12.57 9.05
C LEU A 208 -41.49 13.35 8.60
N LYS A 209 -42.37 12.72 7.82
CA LYS A 209 -43.64 13.32 7.43
C LYS A 209 -44.51 13.62 8.65
N SER A 210 -44.48 12.77 9.70
CA SER A 210 -45.19 13.04 10.96
C SER A 210 -44.60 14.26 11.71
N GLN A 211 -43.43 14.72 11.36
CA GLN A 211 -42.74 15.93 11.83
C GLN A 211 -42.86 17.11 10.84
N GLY A 212 -43.70 16.98 9.80
CA GLY A 212 -43.86 18.01 8.75
C GLY A 212 -42.69 18.11 7.74
N ILE A 213 -41.85 17.09 7.67
CA ILE A 213 -40.67 17.09 6.75
C ILE A 213 -40.92 16.08 5.63
N GLU A 214 -40.91 16.58 4.41
CA GLU A 214 -41.00 15.76 3.20
C GLU A 214 -39.69 15.84 2.37
N SER A 215 -39.45 14.79 1.61
CA SER A 215 -38.33 14.73 0.68
C SER A 215 -38.58 15.59 -0.56
N LYS A 216 -37.54 16.23 -1.05
CA LYS A 216 -37.53 16.97 -2.31
C LYS A 216 -36.20 16.76 -3.05
N PRO A 217 -36.13 17.00 -4.36
CA PRO A 217 -34.86 17.08 -5.05
C PRO A 217 -33.98 18.17 -4.45
N SER A 218 -32.65 17.94 -4.42
CA SER A 218 -31.71 18.95 -3.93
C SER A 218 -31.70 20.20 -4.83
N VAL A 219 -31.54 21.37 -4.24
CA VAL A 219 -31.42 22.64 -4.95
C VAL A 219 -30.10 22.71 -5.75
N GLU A 220 -29.03 22.10 -5.23
CA GLU A 220 -27.71 22.10 -5.87
C GLU A 220 -27.63 21.07 -7.00
N LYS A 221 -28.24 19.89 -6.81
CA LYS A 221 -28.24 18.80 -7.80
C LYS A 221 -29.59 18.13 -7.83
N SER A 222 -30.34 18.34 -8.90
CA SER A 222 -31.71 17.83 -9.07
C SER A 222 -31.86 16.32 -8.95
N ASN A 223 -30.78 15.56 -9.06
CA ASN A 223 -30.77 14.09 -8.92
C ASN A 223 -30.36 13.61 -7.51
N GLU A 224 -30.13 14.51 -6.56
CA GLU A 224 -29.86 14.16 -5.15
C GLU A 224 -31.09 14.37 -4.28
N LEU A 225 -31.27 13.48 -3.28
CA LEU A 225 -32.39 13.52 -2.35
C LEU A 225 -32.08 14.47 -1.19
N GLN A 226 -33.02 15.38 -0.91
CA GLN A 226 -32.92 16.32 0.20
C GLN A 226 -34.11 16.22 1.13
N PHE A 227 -33.84 16.19 2.44
CA PHE A 227 -34.82 16.43 3.51
C PHE A 227 -34.38 17.64 4.31
N LYS A 228 -35.24 18.67 4.40
CA LYS A 228 -34.90 19.94 5.08
C LYS A 228 -33.56 20.49 4.55
N ASN A 229 -32.50 20.51 5.37
CA ASN A 229 -31.16 20.99 5.04
C ASN A 229 -30.17 19.85 4.74
N THR A 230 -30.60 18.60 4.89
CA THR A 230 -29.73 17.43 4.70
C THR A 230 -29.86 16.88 3.29
N VAL A 231 -28.76 16.88 2.56
CA VAL A 231 -28.65 16.28 1.22
C VAL A 231 -27.96 14.93 1.34
N PHE A 232 -28.60 13.91 0.83
CA PHE A 232 -28.00 12.58 0.70
C PHE A 232 -27.25 12.51 -0.62
N ARG A 233 -25.93 12.72 -0.57
CA ARG A 233 -25.10 12.61 -1.75
C ARG A 233 -25.12 11.18 -2.29
N ARG A 234 -25.36 11.02 -3.59
CA ARG A 234 -25.27 9.74 -4.26
C ARG A 234 -23.80 9.27 -4.33
N PHE A 235 -23.57 8.02 -3.93
CA PHE A 235 -22.28 7.37 -4.05
C PHE A 235 -21.83 7.29 -5.52
N GLN A 236 -20.54 7.51 -5.74
CA GLN A 236 -19.89 7.40 -7.05
C GLN A 236 -18.92 6.21 -7.05
N PRO A 237 -18.62 5.59 -8.22
CA PRO A 237 -17.80 4.38 -8.29
C PRO A 237 -16.41 4.47 -7.67
N ASN A 238 -15.86 5.69 -7.58
CA ASN A 238 -14.53 5.96 -7.04
C ASN A 238 -14.54 6.78 -5.75
N ASP A 239 -15.67 6.85 -5.06
CA ASP A 239 -15.77 7.60 -3.79
C ASP A 239 -14.87 6.99 -2.70
N GLY A 240 -14.08 7.84 -2.07
CA GLY A 240 -13.14 7.40 -1.02
C GLY A 240 -12.12 6.41 -1.57
N SER A 241 -12.06 5.22 -1.00
CA SER A 241 -11.12 4.19 -1.46
C SER A 241 -11.71 3.16 -2.41
N TYR A 242 -12.94 3.37 -2.84
CA TYR A 242 -13.54 2.50 -3.85
C TYR A 242 -12.93 2.74 -5.23
N ILE A 243 -12.80 1.67 -6.00
CA ILE A 243 -12.32 1.71 -7.37
C ILE A 243 -13.28 0.94 -8.26
N ARG A 244 -13.93 1.65 -9.17
CA ARG A 244 -14.91 1.09 -10.12
C ARG A 244 -15.99 0.26 -9.42
N ALA A 245 -16.40 0.69 -8.23
CA ALA A 245 -17.45 0.01 -7.50
C ALA A 245 -18.79 0.13 -8.26
N ASP A 246 -19.64 -0.87 -8.12
CA ASP A 246 -21.00 -0.80 -8.62
C ASP A 246 -21.75 0.34 -7.91
N ASP A 247 -22.23 1.31 -8.66
CA ASP A 247 -23.02 2.46 -8.21
C ASP A 247 -24.50 2.34 -8.62
N GLY A 248 -24.93 1.15 -9.01
CA GLY A 248 -26.31 0.88 -9.39
C GLY A 248 -27.31 1.29 -8.32
N GLY A 249 -28.38 1.96 -8.72
CA GLY A 249 -29.34 2.55 -7.80
C GLY A 249 -28.84 3.85 -7.17
N TYR A 250 -29.50 4.26 -6.08
CA TYR A 250 -29.10 5.42 -5.30
C TYR A 250 -28.44 4.95 -4.02
N GLN A 251 -27.14 4.79 -4.06
CA GLN A 251 -26.34 4.33 -2.94
C GLN A 251 -25.81 5.52 -2.11
N PHE A 252 -25.53 5.26 -0.84
CA PHE A 252 -24.88 6.20 0.09
C PHE A 252 -23.99 5.44 1.08
N LEU A 253 -22.97 6.09 1.65
CA LEU A 253 -22.10 5.47 2.64
C LEU A 253 -22.80 5.33 3.99
N ILE A 254 -22.72 4.14 4.57
CA ILE A 254 -23.31 3.84 5.87
C ILE A 254 -22.47 4.48 6.98
N ASN A 255 -23.15 5.21 7.86
CA ASN A 255 -22.58 5.66 9.13
C ASN A 255 -23.29 4.91 10.26
N LEU A 256 -22.78 3.73 10.62
CA LEU A 256 -23.37 2.92 11.69
C LEU A 256 -23.28 3.66 13.03
N ARG A 257 -24.27 3.55 13.89
CA ARG A 257 -24.28 4.15 15.23
C ARG A 257 -23.44 3.36 16.23
N GLY A 258 -23.42 2.03 16.08
CA GLY A 258 -22.68 1.11 16.93
C GLY A 258 -22.67 -0.32 16.39
N PRO A 259 -22.09 -1.26 17.14
CA PRO A 259 -22.06 -2.69 16.81
C PRO A 259 -23.44 -3.33 16.92
N ALA A 260 -23.50 -4.64 16.69
CA ALA A 260 -24.71 -5.45 16.98
C ALA A 260 -25.16 -5.25 18.43
N GLY A 261 -26.47 -5.22 18.64
CA GLY A 261 -27.07 -4.97 19.96
C GLY A 261 -27.20 -3.48 20.33
N THR A 262 -26.93 -2.55 19.40
CA THR A 262 -27.04 -1.10 19.66
C THR A 262 -28.46 -0.63 19.87
N PHE A 263 -29.45 -1.25 19.21
CA PHE A 263 -30.85 -0.84 19.34
C PHE A 263 -31.60 -1.67 20.38
N PRO A 264 -32.58 -1.06 21.09
CA PRO A 264 -33.44 -1.81 22.01
C PRO A 264 -34.21 -2.86 21.22
N SER A 265 -34.12 -4.11 21.66
CA SER A 265 -34.81 -5.24 21.06
C SER A 265 -35.69 -5.93 22.08
N ILE A 266 -36.89 -6.26 21.66
CA ILE A 266 -37.89 -6.96 22.48
C ILE A 266 -38.24 -8.26 21.74
N PRO A 267 -38.25 -9.42 22.42
CA PRO A 267 -38.73 -10.68 21.83
C PRO A 267 -40.18 -10.61 21.38
N MET A 268 -40.48 -11.26 20.25
CA MET A 268 -41.86 -11.34 19.71
C MET A 268 -42.87 -11.89 20.75
N ARG A 269 -42.49 -12.93 21.49
CA ARG A 269 -43.29 -13.56 22.52
C ARG A 269 -43.76 -12.58 23.58
N ASP A 270 -42.95 -11.62 24.00
CA ASP A 270 -43.29 -10.68 25.04
C ASP A 270 -44.41 -9.72 24.61
N ILE A 271 -44.45 -9.37 23.31
CA ILE A 271 -45.57 -8.62 22.72
C ILE A 271 -46.83 -9.49 22.66
N LEU A 272 -46.67 -10.75 22.17
CA LEU A 272 -47.80 -11.66 22.04
C LEU A 272 -48.45 -12.01 23.37
N GLU A 273 -47.66 -12.04 24.43
CA GLU A 273 -48.11 -12.36 25.80
C GLU A 273 -48.45 -11.14 26.67
N ASN A 274 -48.42 -9.92 26.07
CA ASN A 274 -48.72 -8.64 26.75
C ASN A 274 -47.76 -8.32 27.91
N ARG A 275 -46.51 -8.73 27.84
CA ARG A 275 -45.49 -8.43 28.87
C ARG A 275 -44.83 -7.07 28.68
N VAL A 276 -45.15 -6.38 27.60
CA VAL A 276 -44.51 -5.11 27.19
C VAL A 276 -45.48 -3.96 27.38
N SER A 277 -45.03 -2.89 28.02
CA SER A 277 -45.84 -1.65 28.13
C SER A 277 -46.02 -1.03 26.72
N PRO A 278 -47.26 -0.65 26.36
CA PRO A 278 -47.53 0.06 25.10
C PRO A 278 -46.72 1.36 24.94
N ASP A 279 -46.28 2.00 26.00
CA ASP A 279 -45.49 3.24 25.96
C ASP A 279 -44.12 3.03 25.36
N LEU A 280 -43.55 1.81 25.43
CA LEU A 280 -42.30 1.47 24.75
C LEU A 280 -42.42 1.44 23.23
N ILE A 281 -43.63 1.25 22.71
CA ILE A 281 -43.92 1.16 21.28
C ILE A 281 -44.46 2.50 20.74
N LYS A 282 -45.15 3.23 21.58
CA LYS A 282 -45.85 4.45 21.21
C LYS A 282 -44.90 5.50 20.61
N ASN A 283 -45.33 6.09 19.49
CA ASN A 283 -44.60 7.13 18.77
C ASN A 283 -43.22 6.70 18.22
N ARG A 284 -42.81 5.44 18.33
CA ARG A 284 -41.58 4.91 17.77
C ARG A 284 -41.79 4.30 16.39
N ILE A 285 -40.71 4.10 15.67
CA ILE A 285 -40.62 3.18 14.54
C ILE A 285 -40.36 1.80 15.12
N VAL A 286 -41.20 0.86 14.78
CA VAL A 286 -41.02 -0.54 15.19
C VAL A 286 -40.61 -1.35 13.99
N ILE A 287 -39.49 -2.04 14.06
CA ILE A 287 -39.05 -2.93 13.00
C ILE A 287 -39.10 -4.37 13.52
N ILE A 288 -39.84 -5.20 12.82
CA ILE A 288 -40.06 -6.61 13.17
C ILE A 288 -39.24 -7.47 12.21
N GLY A 289 -38.35 -8.29 12.73
CA GLY A 289 -37.52 -9.17 11.90
C GLY A 289 -36.82 -10.25 12.71
N SER A 290 -36.05 -11.08 12.03
CA SER A 290 -35.34 -12.19 12.65
C SER A 290 -34.11 -11.74 13.42
N THR A 291 -33.96 -12.27 14.63
CA THR A 291 -32.76 -12.23 15.44
C THR A 291 -32.30 -13.64 15.85
N ALA A 292 -32.81 -14.66 15.16
CA ALA A 292 -32.45 -16.05 15.39
C ALA A 292 -31.20 -16.43 14.54
N PRO A 293 -30.14 -16.92 15.17
CA PRO A 293 -28.93 -17.36 14.44
C PRO A 293 -29.20 -18.45 13.41
N SER A 294 -30.21 -19.33 13.65
CA SER A 294 -30.58 -20.43 12.75
C SER A 294 -31.07 -19.96 11.38
N ILE A 295 -31.69 -18.78 11.31
CA ILE A 295 -32.21 -18.19 10.05
C ILE A 295 -31.09 -17.63 9.17
N LYS A 296 -29.91 -17.34 9.75
CA LYS A 296 -28.75 -16.76 9.05
C LYS A 296 -29.04 -15.44 8.32
N ASP A 297 -30.03 -14.69 8.78
CA ASP A 297 -30.31 -13.36 8.29
C ASP A 297 -29.41 -12.33 8.99
N SER A 298 -28.19 -12.29 8.53
CA SER A 298 -27.17 -11.42 9.12
C SER A 298 -26.18 -10.90 8.10
N GLU A 299 -25.65 -9.72 8.36
CA GLU A 299 -24.74 -8.98 7.51
C GLU A 299 -23.43 -8.66 8.26
N PHE A 300 -22.31 -8.85 7.58
CA PHE A 300 -21.03 -8.33 8.07
C PHE A 300 -20.97 -6.82 7.83
N THR A 301 -20.50 -6.10 8.84
CA THR A 301 -20.39 -4.63 8.81
C THR A 301 -18.98 -4.19 9.23
N SER A 302 -18.72 -2.88 9.26
CA SER A 302 -17.48 -2.33 9.79
C SER A 302 -17.19 -2.69 11.26
N TYR A 303 -18.21 -3.10 12.02
CA TYR A 303 -18.06 -3.54 13.40
C TYR A 303 -17.87 -5.05 13.56
N SER A 304 -18.09 -5.84 12.51
CA SER A 304 -18.15 -7.30 12.63
C SER A 304 -16.82 -7.96 12.94
N ASP A 305 -15.67 -7.38 12.54
CA ASP A 305 -14.36 -7.95 12.84
C ASP A 305 -13.71 -7.23 14.02
N GLY A 306 -13.33 -7.96 15.05
CA GLY A 306 -12.53 -7.45 16.17
C GLY A 306 -11.08 -7.93 16.06
N ILE A 307 -10.10 -7.11 16.51
CA ILE A 307 -8.68 -7.54 16.56
C ILE A 307 -8.50 -8.71 17.53
N PHE A 308 -9.41 -8.87 18.51
CA PHE A 308 -9.32 -9.88 19.58
C PHE A 308 -10.66 -10.59 19.86
N LYS A 309 -11.70 -10.36 19.04
CA LYS A 309 -13.01 -11.04 19.18
C LYS A 309 -13.34 -11.79 17.89
N SER A 310 -14.12 -12.89 18.04
CA SER A 310 -14.76 -13.55 16.90
C SER A 310 -15.60 -12.55 16.12
N SER A 311 -15.64 -12.70 14.80
CA SER A 311 -16.46 -11.89 13.92
C SER A 311 -17.93 -12.09 14.26
N GLU A 312 -18.59 -11.03 14.74
CA GLU A 312 -20.03 -11.03 15.07
C GLU A 312 -20.79 -10.30 13.96
N PRO A 313 -21.57 -11.01 13.14
CA PRO A 313 -22.42 -10.36 12.15
C PRO A 313 -23.59 -9.63 12.83
N MET A 314 -24.07 -8.58 12.19
CA MET A 314 -25.26 -7.84 12.61
C MET A 314 -26.49 -8.47 11.95
N TYR A 315 -27.57 -8.66 12.70
CA TYR A 315 -28.83 -9.14 12.12
C TYR A 315 -29.39 -8.17 11.08
N GLY A 316 -30.02 -8.70 10.03
CA GLY A 316 -30.60 -7.89 8.96
C GLY A 316 -31.54 -6.81 9.48
N VAL A 317 -32.45 -7.17 10.39
CA VAL A 317 -33.37 -6.23 11.03
C VAL A 317 -32.67 -5.09 11.79
N GLU A 318 -31.51 -5.38 12.38
CA GLU A 318 -30.74 -4.38 13.09
C GLU A 318 -30.00 -3.44 12.12
N LEU A 319 -29.48 -3.98 11.00
CA LEU A 319 -28.94 -3.15 9.94
C LEU A 319 -29.99 -2.20 9.35
N GLN A 320 -31.23 -2.67 9.18
CA GLN A 320 -32.34 -1.81 8.75
C GLN A 320 -32.64 -0.71 9.79
N ALA A 321 -32.53 -1.02 11.08
CA ALA A 321 -32.66 -0.03 12.16
C ALA A 321 -31.53 1.01 12.10
N GLN A 322 -30.27 0.58 11.89
CA GLN A 322 -29.10 1.47 11.72
C GLN A 322 -29.31 2.45 10.54
N LEU A 323 -29.71 1.94 9.38
CA LEU A 323 -29.94 2.74 8.18
C LEU A 323 -31.11 3.72 8.36
N THR A 324 -32.22 3.26 8.99
CA THR A 324 -33.37 4.11 9.31
C THR A 324 -32.99 5.23 10.27
N SER A 325 -32.22 4.89 11.32
CA SER A 325 -31.68 5.87 12.28
C SER A 325 -30.74 6.87 11.60
N GLN A 326 -29.89 6.42 10.70
CA GLN A 326 -28.99 7.33 9.97
C GLN A 326 -29.78 8.38 9.19
N ILE A 327 -30.85 7.97 8.48
CA ILE A 327 -31.67 8.90 7.71
C ILE A 327 -32.36 9.92 8.65
N ILE A 328 -32.99 9.45 9.72
CA ILE A 328 -33.73 10.30 10.62
C ILE A 328 -32.83 11.25 11.39
N SER A 329 -31.76 10.72 11.99
CA SER A 329 -30.87 11.51 12.83
C SER A 329 -30.04 12.52 12.03
N SER A 330 -29.72 12.24 10.76
CA SER A 330 -29.08 13.25 9.92
C SER A 330 -30.00 14.42 9.59
N VAL A 331 -31.29 14.18 9.50
CA VAL A 331 -32.30 15.23 9.18
C VAL A 331 -32.73 16.01 10.41
N LEU A 332 -32.95 15.34 11.55
CA LEU A 332 -33.48 15.96 12.77
C LEU A 332 -32.38 16.45 13.71
N ASP A 333 -31.34 15.66 13.91
CA ASP A 333 -30.33 15.91 14.93
C ASP A 333 -29.01 16.48 14.30
N GLY A 334 -28.94 16.62 12.97
CA GLY A 334 -27.75 17.08 12.28
C GLY A 334 -26.60 16.05 12.32
N ARG A 335 -26.90 14.77 12.56
CA ARG A 335 -25.89 13.71 12.55
C ARG A 335 -25.18 13.66 11.20
N THR A 336 -23.86 13.69 11.20
CA THR A 336 -23.07 13.80 9.98
C THR A 336 -23.18 12.55 9.11
N LEU A 337 -23.41 12.74 7.82
CA LEU A 337 -23.22 11.69 6.81
C LEU A 337 -21.74 11.54 6.50
N ILE A 338 -21.32 10.32 6.12
CA ILE A 338 -19.95 10.11 5.67
C ILE A 338 -19.75 10.81 4.32
N LYS A 339 -18.77 11.68 4.28
CA LYS A 339 -18.36 12.46 3.10
C LYS A 339 -16.98 12.04 2.66
N VAL A 340 -16.73 12.14 1.36
CA VAL A 340 -15.42 11.85 0.76
C VAL A 340 -14.96 13.07 -0.02
N TRP A 341 -13.67 13.18 -0.19
CA TRP A 341 -13.11 14.21 -1.05
C TRP A 341 -13.32 13.88 -2.52
N PRO A 342 -13.37 14.90 -3.41
CA PRO A 342 -13.29 14.65 -4.84
C PRO A 342 -11.89 14.16 -5.21
N GLU A 343 -11.78 13.27 -6.20
CA GLU A 343 -10.52 12.65 -6.63
C GLU A 343 -9.33 13.62 -6.79
N PRO A 344 -9.50 14.82 -7.43
CA PRO A 344 -8.36 15.73 -7.57
C PRO A 344 -7.76 16.19 -6.24
N LEU A 345 -8.60 16.36 -5.21
CA LEU A 345 -8.15 16.75 -3.88
C LEU A 345 -7.40 15.60 -3.18
N GLU A 346 -7.83 14.36 -3.39
CA GLU A 346 -7.13 13.17 -2.90
C GLU A 346 -5.76 13.01 -3.58
N TRP A 347 -5.67 13.29 -4.88
CA TRP A 347 -4.38 13.27 -5.60
C TRP A 347 -3.42 14.33 -5.08
N LEU A 348 -3.92 15.54 -4.79
CA LEU A 348 -3.13 16.61 -4.17
C LEU A 348 -2.67 16.22 -2.76
N TRP A 349 -3.51 15.54 -1.99
CA TRP A 349 -3.18 15.02 -0.67
C TRP A 349 -2.04 13.99 -0.75
N ILE A 350 -2.14 13.03 -1.66
CA ILE A 350 -1.11 12.01 -1.89
C ILE A 350 0.21 12.68 -2.34
N PHE A 351 0.13 13.63 -3.28
CA PHE A 351 1.29 14.37 -3.75
C PHE A 351 1.94 15.20 -2.64
N GLY A 352 1.13 15.88 -1.82
CA GLY A 352 1.62 16.68 -0.70
C GLY A 352 2.46 15.85 0.28
N TRP A 353 1.97 14.68 0.65
CA TRP A 353 2.71 13.79 1.54
C TRP A 353 3.92 13.13 0.88
N SER A 354 3.84 12.82 -0.40
CA SER A 354 5.00 12.38 -1.17
C SER A 354 6.10 13.45 -1.19
N TRP A 355 5.72 14.70 -1.42
CA TRP A 355 6.65 15.82 -1.39
C TRP A 355 7.28 16.04 -0.02
N VAL A 356 6.48 15.97 1.06
CA VAL A 356 6.96 16.07 2.45
C VAL A 356 7.98 14.96 2.74
N GLY A 357 7.68 13.72 2.38
CA GLY A 357 8.59 12.58 2.60
C GLY A 357 9.92 12.74 1.87
N ALA A 358 9.88 13.14 0.60
CA ALA A 358 11.06 13.39 -0.20
C ALA A 358 11.88 14.59 0.33
N ALA A 359 11.22 15.71 0.65
CA ALA A 359 11.86 16.93 1.11
C ALA A 359 12.54 16.77 2.48
N LEU A 360 11.86 16.11 3.42
CA LEU A 360 12.42 15.86 4.76
C LEU A 360 13.63 14.94 4.68
N SER A 361 13.54 13.85 3.93
CA SER A 361 14.65 12.90 3.79
C SER A 361 15.86 13.54 3.10
N TRP A 362 15.61 14.40 2.10
CA TRP A 362 16.66 15.16 1.43
C TRP A 362 17.35 16.16 2.38
N LYS A 363 16.56 16.86 3.21
CA LYS A 363 17.08 17.89 4.13
C LYS A 363 17.82 17.29 5.32
N LEU A 364 17.32 16.21 5.91
CA LEU A 364 17.89 15.63 7.13
C LEU A 364 19.15 14.83 6.87
N GLN A 365 19.32 14.24 5.70
CA GLN A 365 20.49 13.43 5.29
C GLN A 365 20.93 12.36 6.31
N SER A 366 20.08 12.06 7.29
CA SER A 366 20.32 11.12 8.37
C SER A 366 19.22 10.08 8.41
N LEU A 367 19.57 8.80 8.19
CA LEU A 367 18.61 7.69 8.17
C LEU A 367 17.77 7.64 9.46
N ARG A 368 18.40 7.68 10.62
CA ARG A 368 17.69 7.58 11.92
C ARG A 368 16.69 8.71 12.11
N ARG A 369 17.11 9.97 11.87
CA ARG A 369 16.23 11.14 12.02
C ARG A 369 15.09 11.13 11.01
N SER A 370 15.36 10.76 9.74
CA SER A 370 14.34 10.67 8.72
C SER A 370 13.31 9.60 9.05
N VAL A 371 13.74 8.39 9.42
CA VAL A 371 12.83 7.30 9.78
C VAL A 371 11.97 7.66 10.98
N SER A 372 12.56 8.19 12.07
CA SER A 372 11.79 8.57 13.25
C SER A 372 10.74 9.64 12.94
N LEU A 373 11.11 10.64 12.13
CA LEU A 373 10.18 11.72 11.79
C LEU A 373 9.07 11.24 10.84
N ILE A 374 9.38 10.34 9.89
CA ILE A 374 8.39 9.75 9.00
C ILE A 374 7.37 8.91 9.78
N ILE A 375 7.83 8.11 10.75
CA ILE A 375 6.93 7.36 11.64
C ILE A 375 6.01 8.32 12.41
N LEU A 376 6.56 9.38 12.99
CA LEU A 376 5.78 10.38 13.72
C LEU A 376 4.74 11.05 12.83
N ILE A 377 5.13 11.45 11.61
CA ILE A 377 4.20 12.05 10.63
C ILE A 377 3.14 11.05 10.20
N SER A 378 3.50 9.78 9.97
CA SER A 378 2.56 8.71 9.60
C SER A 378 1.49 8.50 10.68
N ILE A 379 1.90 8.51 11.95
CA ILE A 379 0.98 8.49 13.08
C ILE A 379 0.11 9.75 13.09
N GLY A 380 0.71 10.92 12.84
CA GLY A 380 0.00 12.19 12.73
C GLY A 380 -1.05 12.20 11.61
N ILE A 381 -0.72 11.71 10.43
CA ILE A 381 -1.66 11.55 9.29
C ILE A 381 -2.85 10.70 9.74
N THR A 382 -2.57 9.54 10.34
CA THR A 382 -3.62 8.62 10.80
C THR A 382 -4.48 9.26 11.88
N GLY A 383 -3.88 10.01 12.80
CA GLY A 383 -4.60 10.75 13.83
C GLY A 383 -5.50 11.87 13.28
N VAL A 384 -4.97 12.68 12.37
CA VAL A 384 -5.73 13.77 11.73
C VAL A 384 -6.89 13.23 10.89
N THR A 385 -6.67 12.16 10.12
CA THR A 385 -7.72 11.54 9.32
C THR A 385 -8.77 10.85 10.19
N TYR A 386 -8.38 10.28 11.35
CA TYR A 386 -9.31 9.79 12.35
C TYR A 386 -10.18 10.92 12.94
N LEU A 387 -9.58 12.07 13.30
CA LEU A 387 -10.33 13.24 13.77
C LEU A 387 -11.28 13.80 12.70
N ALA A 388 -10.86 13.77 11.43
CA ALA A 388 -11.73 14.11 10.31
C ALA A 388 -12.87 13.12 10.16
N PHE A 389 -12.63 11.82 10.35
CA PHE A 389 -13.63 10.77 10.32
C PHE A 389 -14.69 10.96 11.43
N LEU A 390 -14.29 11.36 12.62
CA LEU A 390 -15.25 11.71 13.69
C LEU A 390 -16.20 12.86 13.29
N ARG A 391 -15.79 13.70 12.33
CA ARG A 391 -16.61 14.78 11.74
C ARG A 391 -17.30 14.36 10.43
N GLY A 392 -17.27 13.06 10.12
CA GLY A 392 -17.90 12.50 8.93
C GLY A 392 -17.08 12.60 7.63
N TRP A 393 -15.79 12.91 7.69
CA TRP A 393 -14.93 12.93 6.52
C TRP A 393 -14.05 11.67 6.42
N TRP A 394 -14.25 10.88 5.39
CA TRP A 394 -13.37 9.76 5.07
C TRP A 394 -12.30 10.20 4.08
N ILE A 395 -11.09 10.34 4.56
CA ILE A 395 -9.91 10.80 3.80
C ILE A 395 -8.97 9.60 3.60
N PRO A 396 -8.41 9.39 2.40
CA PRO A 396 -7.49 8.28 2.13
C PRO A 396 -6.22 8.39 2.99
N VAL A 397 -5.92 7.33 3.73
CA VAL A 397 -4.77 7.25 4.66
C VAL A 397 -3.63 6.41 4.10
N VAL A 398 -3.95 5.23 3.58
CA VAL A 398 -2.95 4.27 3.10
C VAL A 398 -2.14 4.84 1.93
N PRO A 399 -2.76 5.41 0.87
CA PRO A 399 -1.99 5.98 -0.21
C PRO A 399 -1.15 7.19 0.23
N ALA A 400 -1.62 8.00 1.18
CA ALA A 400 -0.85 9.12 1.72
C ALA A 400 0.41 8.64 2.48
N ASN A 401 0.26 7.63 3.34
CA ASN A 401 1.37 7.03 4.06
C ASN A 401 2.33 6.30 3.13
N LEU A 402 1.84 5.58 2.14
CA LEU A 402 2.68 4.93 1.12
C LEU A 402 3.47 5.96 0.31
N ALA A 403 2.85 7.08 -0.05
CA ALA A 403 3.52 8.15 -0.76
C ALA A 403 4.61 8.83 0.09
N LEU A 404 4.32 9.09 1.37
CA LEU A 404 5.28 9.62 2.34
C LEU A 404 6.48 8.68 2.51
N ILE A 405 6.20 7.41 2.82
CA ILE A 405 7.24 6.40 3.10
C ILE A 405 8.01 6.05 1.82
N GLY A 406 7.30 5.87 0.72
CA GLY A 406 7.90 5.52 -0.58
C GLY A 406 8.84 6.60 -1.09
N SER A 407 8.42 7.87 -1.06
CA SER A 407 9.25 8.98 -1.50
C SER A 407 10.49 9.19 -0.60
N ALA A 408 10.30 9.04 0.70
CA ALA A 408 11.40 9.07 1.65
C ALA A 408 12.38 7.93 1.43
N GLY A 409 11.88 6.70 1.22
CA GLY A 409 12.70 5.53 0.92
C GLY A 409 13.53 5.68 -0.34
N VAL A 410 12.95 6.21 -1.41
CA VAL A 410 13.67 6.49 -2.66
C VAL A 410 14.80 7.50 -2.45
N ILE A 411 14.53 8.60 -1.74
CA ILE A 411 15.56 9.61 -1.43
C ILE A 411 16.66 9.04 -0.53
N ILE A 412 16.30 8.31 0.51
CA ILE A 412 17.27 7.68 1.43
C ILE A 412 18.16 6.69 0.66
N ALA A 413 17.56 5.85 -0.18
CA ALA A 413 18.30 4.90 -1.00
C ALA A 413 19.24 5.61 -1.98
N HIS A 414 18.78 6.70 -2.59
CA HIS A 414 19.60 7.52 -3.49
C HIS A 414 20.78 8.16 -2.74
N LEU A 415 20.55 8.75 -1.57
CA LEU A 415 21.61 9.35 -0.74
C LEU A 415 22.62 8.30 -0.28
N ALA A 416 22.16 7.14 0.18
CA ALA A 416 23.02 6.03 0.57
C ALA A 416 23.88 5.55 -0.60
N HIS A 417 23.30 5.45 -1.80
CA HIS A 417 24.01 5.10 -3.00
C HIS A 417 25.09 6.12 -3.35
N LEU A 418 24.77 7.43 -3.32
CA LEU A 418 25.74 8.50 -3.57
C LEU A 418 26.89 8.52 -2.55
N GLN A 419 26.56 8.35 -1.27
CA GLN A 419 27.56 8.27 -0.20
C GLN A 419 28.46 7.04 -0.40
N GLY A 420 27.86 5.90 -0.77
CA GLY A 420 28.62 4.70 -1.08
C GLY A 420 29.55 4.86 -2.28
N GLN A 421 29.08 5.54 -3.35
CA GLN A 421 29.92 5.86 -4.49
C GLN A 421 31.06 6.82 -4.13
N LEU A 422 30.74 7.88 -3.38
CA LEU A 422 31.75 8.86 -2.93
C LEU A 422 32.80 8.18 -2.05
N LYS A 423 32.36 7.38 -1.06
CA LYS A 423 33.26 6.63 -0.18
C LYS A 423 34.17 5.68 -0.97
N ARG A 424 33.56 4.89 -1.89
CA ARG A 424 34.32 3.98 -2.77
C ARG A 424 35.31 4.76 -3.64
N SER A 425 34.89 5.90 -4.19
CA SER A 425 35.77 6.74 -5.00
C SER A 425 36.93 7.30 -4.17
N THR A 426 36.66 7.78 -2.97
CA THR A 426 37.70 8.30 -2.07
C THR A 426 38.62 7.19 -1.60
N GLU A 427 38.08 6.04 -1.15
CA GLU A 427 38.87 4.86 -0.77
C GLU A 427 39.70 4.32 -1.95
N PHE A 428 39.11 4.31 -3.16
CA PHE A 428 39.80 3.92 -4.37
C PHE A 428 40.96 4.86 -4.70
N LEU A 429 40.74 6.19 -4.65
CA LEU A 429 41.78 7.18 -4.87
C LEU A 429 42.90 7.08 -3.81
N GLN A 430 42.51 6.96 -2.54
CA GLN A 430 43.43 6.77 -1.43
C GLN A 430 44.21 5.45 -1.57
N SER A 431 43.50 4.38 -1.96
CA SER A 431 44.13 3.08 -2.23
C SER A 431 45.10 3.15 -3.40
N ILE A 432 44.69 3.84 -4.50
CA ILE A 432 45.60 4.06 -5.64
C ILE A 432 46.86 4.82 -5.21
N ILE A 433 46.71 5.94 -4.51
CA ILE A 433 47.83 6.76 -4.04
C ILE A 433 48.71 5.93 -3.08
N ASN A 434 48.09 5.11 -2.21
CA ASN A 434 48.81 4.26 -1.27
C ASN A 434 49.46 3.02 -1.91
N THR A 435 48.98 2.61 -3.10
CA THR A 435 49.63 1.51 -3.87
C THR A 435 50.85 1.99 -4.68
N ILE A 436 50.99 3.31 -4.81
CA ILE A 436 52.17 3.85 -5.48
C ILE A 436 53.38 3.66 -4.58
N PRO A 437 54.39 2.89 -5.03
CA PRO A 437 55.56 2.61 -4.20
C PRO A 437 56.44 3.85 -3.98
N ASP A 438 56.33 4.82 -4.87
CA ASP A 438 57.04 6.07 -4.75
C ASP A 438 56.36 6.95 -3.66
N PRO A 439 57.09 7.51 -2.70
CA PRO A 439 56.56 8.48 -1.72
C PRO A 439 55.93 9.69 -2.42
N ILE A 440 54.66 9.96 -2.11
CA ILE A 440 53.89 11.09 -2.65
C ILE A 440 53.52 12.02 -1.53
N PHE A 441 53.71 13.31 -1.77
CA PHE A 441 53.20 14.36 -0.91
C PHE A 441 52.50 15.45 -1.71
N VAL A 442 51.51 16.07 -1.08
CA VAL A 442 50.87 17.30 -1.58
C VAL A 442 50.99 18.36 -0.51
N LYS A 443 51.49 19.52 -0.88
CA LYS A 443 51.63 20.67 0.01
C LYS A 443 50.73 21.85 -0.43
N ASN A 444 50.25 22.62 0.51
CA ASN A 444 49.60 23.88 0.24
C ASN A 444 50.66 25.00 0.03
N LYS A 445 50.21 26.24 -0.21
CA LYS A 445 51.09 27.41 -0.36
C LYS A 445 51.94 27.73 0.87
N ASP A 446 51.48 27.27 2.06
CA ASP A 446 52.20 27.47 3.33
C ASP A 446 53.21 26.32 3.59
N HIS A 447 53.51 25.51 2.57
CA HIS A 447 54.39 24.34 2.62
C HIS A 447 53.92 23.21 3.57
N GLN A 448 52.65 23.24 4.03
CA GLN A 448 52.09 22.22 4.90
C GLN A 448 51.61 21.02 4.08
N LYS A 449 51.86 19.84 4.58
CA LYS A 449 51.46 18.58 3.94
C LYS A 449 49.96 18.34 4.17
N ILE A 450 49.19 18.20 3.06
CA ILE A 450 47.74 18.00 3.06
C ILE A 450 47.29 16.63 2.53
N VAL A 451 48.11 15.99 1.72
CA VAL A 451 47.92 14.61 1.28
C VAL A 451 49.26 13.91 1.30
N LEU A 452 49.29 12.72 1.86
CA LEU A 452 50.45 11.85 1.89
C LEU A 452 49.99 10.43 1.57
N ASN A 453 50.84 9.69 0.88
CA ASN A 453 50.63 8.26 0.72
C ASN A 453 51.36 7.46 1.80
N GLN A 454 51.02 6.17 1.90
CA GLN A 454 51.63 5.29 2.89
C GLN A 454 53.13 5.08 2.65
N ALA A 455 53.57 5.16 1.37
CA ALA A 455 54.98 5.07 1.02
C ALA A 455 55.79 6.24 1.58
N TYR A 456 55.21 7.44 1.58
CA TYR A 456 55.86 8.59 2.17
C TYR A 456 56.05 8.43 3.70
N CYS A 457 54.98 7.98 4.38
CA CYS A 457 55.05 7.73 5.82
C CYS A 457 56.08 6.66 6.18
N LYS A 458 56.14 5.60 5.42
CA LYS A 458 57.11 4.51 5.61
C LYS A 458 58.55 4.96 5.30
N PHE A 459 58.68 5.75 4.24
CA PHE A 459 59.99 6.19 3.76
C PHE A 459 60.64 7.16 4.78
N VAL A 460 59.86 8.11 5.29
CA VAL A 460 60.40 9.07 6.29
C VAL A 460 60.35 8.51 7.73
N GLY A 461 59.60 7.40 7.97
CA GLY A 461 59.52 6.74 9.28
C GLY A 461 58.54 7.38 10.28
N TYR A 462 57.75 8.40 9.90
CA TYR A 462 56.79 9.08 10.77
C TYR A 462 55.36 8.61 10.48
N PRO A 463 54.49 8.46 11.47
CA PRO A 463 53.10 8.16 11.26
C PRO A 463 52.33 9.35 10.64
N LEU A 464 51.22 9.05 9.90
CA LEU A 464 50.47 10.04 9.12
C LEU A 464 49.96 11.22 9.92
N ASP A 465 49.49 10.97 11.12
CA ASP A 465 48.93 11.97 12.04
C ASP A 465 49.98 12.99 12.54
N VAL A 466 51.26 12.55 12.58
CA VAL A 466 52.39 13.44 12.93
C VAL A 466 52.83 14.28 11.73
N LEU A 467 52.65 13.77 10.50
CA LEU A 467 53.10 14.42 9.26
C LEU A 467 52.06 15.44 8.72
N MET A 468 50.80 15.21 8.94
CA MET A 468 49.72 16.07 8.40
C MET A 468 49.79 17.46 8.95
N GLU A 469 49.51 18.43 8.10
CA GLU A 469 49.50 19.88 8.43
C GLU A 469 50.86 20.46 8.90
N LYS A 470 51.97 19.66 8.84
CA LYS A 470 53.31 20.12 9.19
C LYS A 470 54.14 20.50 7.97
N SER A 471 55.01 21.49 8.14
CA SER A 471 56.06 21.88 7.20
C SER A 471 57.33 21.04 7.38
N ASP A 472 58.23 21.09 6.40
CA ASP A 472 59.47 20.31 6.43
C ASP A 472 60.42 20.72 7.57
N ASP A 473 60.44 21.98 7.92
CA ASP A 473 61.31 22.55 9.01
C ASP A 473 61.03 21.92 10.37
N GLN A 474 59.84 21.31 10.56
CA GLN A 474 59.43 20.66 11.82
C GLN A 474 59.79 19.18 11.86
N LEU A 475 60.18 18.59 10.71
CA LEU A 475 60.31 17.16 10.54
C LEU A 475 61.73 16.71 10.14
N PHE A 476 62.47 17.53 9.38
CA PHE A 476 63.73 17.17 8.82
C PHE A 476 64.86 18.07 9.36
N PRO A 477 66.17 17.67 9.20
CA PRO A 477 67.28 18.50 9.51
C PRO A 477 67.26 19.86 8.80
N LYS A 478 67.67 20.94 9.46
CA LYS A 478 67.54 22.30 8.91
C LYS A 478 68.09 22.47 7.49
N HIS A 479 69.21 21.83 7.16
CA HIS A 479 69.86 21.97 5.85
C HIS A 479 69.01 21.27 4.76
N GLU A 480 68.40 20.14 5.05
CA GLU A 480 67.51 19.45 4.13
C GLU A 480 66.19 20.19 3.96
N ALA A 481 65.58 20.62 5.05
CA ALA A 481 64.35 21.39 5.04
C ALA A 481 64.43 22.70 4.25
N GLU A 482 65.59 23.38 4.37
CA GLU A 482 65.87 24.62 3.64
C GLU A 482 66.02 24.37 2.13
N LEU A 483 66.63 23.26 1.74
CA LEU A 483 66.76 22.79 0.36
C LEU A 483 65.41 22.43 -0.22
N PHE A 484 64.59 21.67 0.50
CA PHE A 484 63.22 21.30 0.09
C PHE A 484 62.39 22.54 -0.13
N ARG A 485 62.43 23.51 0.78
CA ARG A 485 61.69 24.76 0.66
C ARG A 485 62.13 25.59 -0.56
N GLN A 486 63.42 25.70 -0.84
CA GLN A 486 63.90 26.39 -2.03
C GLN A 486 63.39 25.75 -3.32
N GLN A 487 63.37 24.42 -3.37
CA GLN A 487 62.89 23.69 -4.53
C GLN A 487 61.35 23.83 -4.68
N ASP A 488 60.62 23.79 -3.60
CA ASP A 488 59.17 24.00 -3.59
C ASP A 488 58.79 25.43 -4.05
N GLU A 489 59.51 26.47 -3.57
CA GLU A 489 59.32 27.86 -4.01
C GLU A 489 59.69 28.06 -5.50
N MET A 490 60.72 27.40 -6.00
CA MET A 490 61.04 27.39 -7.43
C MET A 490 59.90 26.78 -8.24
N ALA A 491 59.33 25.66 -7.80
CA ALA A 491 58.19 25.03 -8.46
C ALA A 491 56.94 25.93 -8.47
N PHE A 492 56.61 26.61 -7.34
CA PHE A 492 55.52 27.56 -7.28
C PHE A 492 55.70 28.79 -8.19
N ASN A 493 56.94 29.23 -8.42
CA ASN A 493 57.24 30.42 -9.22
C ASN A 493 57.40 30.13 -10.72
N THR A 494 57.91 28.95 -11.10
CA THR A 494 58.19 28.63 -12.53
C THR A 494 57.05 27.96 -13.26
N SER A 495 56.09 27.37 -12.55
CA SER A 495 54.96 26.62 -13.14
C SER A 495 55.36 25.44 -14.03
N TRP A 496 56.62 24.99 -14.03
CA TRP A 496 57.12 23.86 -14.81
C TRP A 496 57.39 22.68 -13.87
N GLU A 497 57.26 21.47 -14.42
CA GLU A 497 57.73 20.25 -13.72
C GLU A 497 59.23 20.33 -13.47
N GLN A 498 59.61 20.08 -12.21
CA GLN A 498 61.01 20.01 -11.81
C GLN A 498 61.29 18.64 -11.23
N GLU A 499 62.40 18.03 -11.64
CA GLU A 499 62.93 16.80 -11.06
C GLU A 499 64.32 17.09 -10.52
N ASN A 500 64.49 16.89 -9.23
CA ASN A 500 65.76 17.17 -8.53
C ASN A 500 66.17 15.95 -7.71
N GLU A 501 67.44 15.62 -7.75
CA GLU A 501 68.03 14.62 -6.85
C GLU A 501 68.41 15.29 -5.56
N GLU A 502 67.97 14.74 -4.43
CA GLU A 502 68.16 15.29 -3.10
C GLU A 502 68.53 14.18 -2.12
N GLN A 503 68.96 14.54 -0.93
CA GLN A 503 69.18 13.62 0.19
C GLN A 503 68.07 13.83 1.19
N LEU A 504 67.51 12.72 1.73
CA LEU A 504 66.53 12.76 2.79
C LEU A 504 66.95 11.80 3.89
N THR A 505 67.04 12.32 5.09
CA THR A 505 67.31 11.51 6.30
C THR A 505 66.06 11.14 7.00
N ASP A 506 65.82 9.82 7.16
CA ASP A 506 64.65 9.28 7.85
C ASP A 506 64.74 9.44 9.37
N ILE A 507 63.68 9.08 10.11
CA ILE A 507 63.61 9.14 11.58
C ILE A 507 64.72 8.31 12.29
N ASN A 508 65.24 7.27 11.59
CA ASN A 508 66.28 6.39 12.13
C ASN A 508 67.70 6.94 11.84
N GLY A 509 67.81 8.09 11.18
CA GLY A 509 69.05 8.68 10.81
C GLY A 509 69.69 8.08 9.55
N ILE A 510 68.94 7.29 8.78
CA ILE A 510 69.40 6.72 7.53
C ILE A 510 69.18 7.73 6.40
N THR A 511 70.23 8.10 5.70
CA THR A 511 70.14 9.03 4.56
C THR A 511 69.93 8.25 3.27
N HIS A 512 68.86 8.58 2.56
CA HIS A 512 68.48 8.03 1.25
C HIS A 512 68.78 9.04 0.14
N TYR A 513 69.25 8.57 -1.01
CA TYR A 513 69.30 9.40 -2.21
C TYR A 513 67.94 9.33 -2.91
N ILE A 514 67.32 10.47 -3.12
CA ILE A 514 65.99 10.58 -3.66
C ILE A 514 65.99 11.45 -4.91
N ALA A 515 65.16 11.09 -5.89
CA ALA A 515 64.78 11.96 -6.99
C ALA A 515 63.36 12.45 -6.72
N THR A 516 63.20 13.75 -6.52
CA THR A 516 61.86 14.34 -6.24
C THR A 516 61.39 15.08 -7.47
N LYS A 517 60.25 14.61 -8.04
CA LYS A 517 59.57 15.28 -9.13
C LYS A 517 58.43 16.14 -8.53
N ARG A 518 58.46 17.46 -8.82
CA ARG A 518 57.47 18.45 -8.31
C ARG A 518 56.64 19.00 -9.45
N SER A 519 55.33 19.05 -9.29
CA SER A 519 54.39 19.64 -10.25
C SER A 519 53.30 20.45 -9.50
N LEU A 520 52.73 21.45 -10.18
CA LEU A 520 51.65 22.27 -9.61
C LEU A 520 50.27 21.77 -10.08
N HIS A 521 49.39 21.68 -9.13
CA HIS A 521 47.98 21.40 -9.38
C HIS A 521 47.13 22.61 -8.91
N ARG A 522 46.13 23.00 -9.74
CA ARG A 522 45.15 24.02 -9.40
C ARG A 522 43.77 23.35 -9.27
N ASP A 523 43.16 23.47 -8.12
CA ASP A 523 41.80 22.96 -7.92
C ASP A 523 40.72 23.81 -8.64
N ALA A 524 39.48 23.33 -8.61
CA ALA A 524 38.34 24.03 -9.22
C ALA A 524 37.99 25.37 -8.52
N ALA A 525 38.50 25.61 -7.32
CA ALA A 525 38.35 26.85 -6.56
C ALA A 525 39.49 27.84 -6.84
N GLY A 526 40.50 27.41 -7.60
CA GLY A 526 41.67 28.24 -7.97
C GLY A 526 42.84 28.14 -7.00
N ASN A 527 42.79 27.30 -5.98
CA ASN A 527 43.86 27.08 -5.03
C ASN A 527 45.01 26.30 -5.69
N LEU A 528 46.27 26.71 -5.42
CA LEU A 528 47.46 26.02 -5.93
C LEU A 528 48.00 25.07 -4.87
N TYR A 529 48.35 23.86 -5.35
CA TYR A 529 48.93 22.79 -4.57
C TYR A 529 50.22 22.29 -5.27
N LEU A 530 51.23 22.00 -4.49
CA LEU A 530 52.46 21.35 -4.94
C LEU A 530 52.33 19.84 -4.75
N VAL A 531 52.41 19.09 -5.83
CA VAL A 531 52.44 17.62 -5.81
C VAL A 531 53.86 17.17 -6.01
N GLY A 532 54.43 16.44 -5.07
CA GLY A 532 55.77 15.88 -5.15
C GLY A 532 55.74 14.36 -5.14
N VAL A 533 56.58 13.75 -5.98
CA VAL A 533 56.82 12.31 -6.03
C VAL A 533 58.30 12.08 -5.78
N ILE A 534 58.59 11.27 -4.78
CA ILE A 534 59.99 10.91 -4.42
C ILE A 534 60.25 9.50 -4.94
N ARG A 535 61.42 9.33 -5.57
CA ARG A 535 61.91 8.03 -5.97
C ARG A 535 63.24 7.75 -5.28
N ASP A 536 63.31 6.66 -4.53
CA ASP A 536 64.60 6.15 -4.04
C ASP A 536 65.34 5.52 -5.19
N ILE A 537 66.50 6.09 -5.52
CA ILE A 537 67.33 5.64 -6.66
C ILE A 537 68.36 4.56 -6.25
N THR A 538 68.45 4.23 -4.93
CA THR A 538 69.41 3.26 -4.40
C THR A 538 69.02 1.81 -4.67
N GLU A 539 67.73 1.50 -4.82
CA GLU A 539 67.25 0.12 -4.93
C GLU A 539 66.59 -0.24 -6.30
N ARG A 540 66.94 0.41 -7.37
CA ARG A 540 66.25 0.29 -8.67
C ARG A 540 66.16 -1.13 -9.26
N LYS A 541 66.92 -2.09 -8.76
CA LYS A 541 66.98 -3.47 -9.28
C LYS A 541 66.07 -4.47 -8.57
N LEU A 542 65.57 -4.16 -7.37
CA LEU A 542 64.75 -5.13 -6.61
C LEU A 542 63.26 -5.09 -6.92
N LEU A 543 62.82 -4.09 -7.68
CA LEU A 543 61.39 -3.85 -7.87
C LEU A 543 60.72 -4.61 -9.01
N GLU A 544 61.44 -5.16 -9.95
CA GLU A 544 60.86 -5.87 -11.10
C GLU A 544 60.21 -7.22 -10.74
N ASP A 545 60.68 -7.88 -9.67
CA ASP A 545 60.18 -9.22 -9.31
C ASP A 545 58.91 -9.20 -8.44
N ASN A 546 58.67 -8.09 -7.69
CA ASN A 546 57.51 -7.99 -6.81
C ASN A 546 56.18 -7.67 -7.53
N LEU A 547 56.24 -7.14 -8.73
CA LEU A 547 55.05 -6.71 -9.49
C LEU A 547 54.18 -7.87 -10.01
N LYS A 548 54.76 -9.06 -10.21
CA LYS A 548 54.04 -10.23 -10.74
C LYS A 548 53.06 -10.89 -9.74
N GLN A 549 53.29 -10.74 -8.45
CA GLN A 549 52.48 -11.40 -7.41
C GLN A 549 51.13 -10.67 -7.10
N ILE A 550 51.09 -9.34 -7.26
CA ILE A 550 49.92 -8.53 -6.86
C ILE A 550 48.73 -8.66 -7.83
N ALA A 551 48.99 -8.98 -9.11
CA ALA A 551 47.96 -9.10 -10.13
C ALA A 551 47.02 -10.32 -9.95
N ALA A 552 47.49 -11.36 -9.25
CA ALA A 552 46.70 -12.57 -9.05
C ALA A 552 45.60 -12.47 -7.95
N GLU A 553 45.83 -11.58 -6.96
CA GLU A 553 44.91 -11.46 -5.79
C GLU A 553 43.63 -10.66 -6.10
N LEU A 554 43.73 -9.68 -7.00
CA LEU A 554 42.60 -8.82 -7.37
C LEU A 554 41.49 -9.58 -8.13
N LYS A 555 41.91 -10.65 -8.84
CA LYS A 555 40.96 -11.44 -9.65
C LYS A 555 40.05 -12.33 -8.83
N ARG A 556 40.42 -12.65 -7.58
CA ARG A 556 39.68 -13.56 -6.70
C ARG A 556 38.56 -12.85 -5.92
N SER A 557 38.81 -11.62 -5.49
CA SER A 557 37.84 -10.83 -4.72
C SER A 557 36.61 -10.41 -5.52
N ASN A 558 36.73 -10.20 -6.82
CA ASN A 558 35.61 -9.81 -7.68
C ASN A 558 34.60 -10.94 -7.96
N ALA A 559 35.00 -12.22 -7.81
CA ALA A 559 34.10 -13.36 -8.03
C ALA A 559 33.13 -13.56 -6.83
N GLU A 560 33.58 -13.29 -5.60
CA GLU A 560 32.79 -13.50 -4.40
C GLU A 560 31.70 -12.44 -4.21
N LEU A 561 31.93 -11.21 -4.64
CA LEU A 561 30.96 -10.12 -4.56
C LEU A 561 29.76 -10.31 -5.49
N ARG A 562 29.95 -11.02 -6.61
CA ARG A 562 28.89 -11.22 -7.61
C ARG A 562 27.82 -12.19 -7.15
N VAL A 563 28.19 -13.24 -6.43
CA VAL A 563 27.25 -14.28 -5.94
C VAL A 563 26.31 -13.72 -4.88
N SER A 564 26.78 -12.80 -4.03
CA SER A 564 25.97 -12.21 -2.95
C SER A 564 24.92 -11.19 -3.46
N ALA A 565 25.12 -10.62 -4.64
CA ALA A 565 24.21 -9.62 -5.20
C ALA A 565 23.05 -10.23 -6.01
N GLU A 566 23.16 -11.50 -6.43
CA GLU A 566 22.28 -12.11 -7.42
C GLU A 566 21.32 -13.15 -6.83
N HIS A 567 21.53 -13.58 -5.56
CA HIS A 567 20.72 -14.62 -4.94
C HIS A 567 20.00 -14.15 -3.66
N ASP A 568 18.85 -14.73 -3.35
CA ASP A 568 18.14 -14.57 -2.10
C ASP A 568 18.93 -15.23 -0.96
N ALA A 569 19.28 -14.45 0.05
CA ALA A 569 20.15 -14.90 1.14
C ALA A 569 19.55 -16.05 1.95
N LEU A 570 18.22 -16.20 1.98
CA LEU A 570 17.53 -17.24 2.75
C LEU A 570 17.48 -18.57 1.99
N THR A 571 17.01 -18.53 0.75
CA THR A 571 16.71 -19.74 -0.05
C THR A 571 17.81 -20.13 -1.01
N GLY A 572 18.78 -19.24 -1.25
CA GLY A 572 19.82 -19.44 -2.26
C GLY A 572 19.30 -19.45 -3.70
N LEU A 573 18.02 -19.11 -3.90
CA LEU A 573 17.43 -18.95 -5.22
C LEU A 573 17.86 -17.63 -5.84
N PRO A 574 17.77 -17.47 -7.16
CA PRO A 574 17.79 -16.19 -7.84
C PRO A 574 16.88 -15.18 -7.11
N ASN A 575 17.43 -14.03 -6.78
CA ASN A 575 16.66 -12.92 -6.22
C ASN A 575 15.95 -12.15 -7.34
N ARG A 576 15.31 -11.05 -7.00
CA ARG A 576 14.59 -10.19 -7.94
C ARG A 576 15.49 -9.68 -9.09
N ILE A 577 16.76 -9.40 -8.81
CA ILE A 577 17.71 -8.91 -9.81
C ILE A 577 18.00 -10.01 -10.84
N LEU A 578 18.41 -11.18 -10.36
CA LEU A 578 18.73 -12.31 -11.22
C LEU A 578 17.48 -12.86 -11.93
N PHE A 579 16.32 -12.83 -11.28
CA PHE A 579 15.05 -13.14 -11.92
C PHE A 579 14.79 -12.25 -13.15
N GLN A 580 14.95 -10.93 -12.98
CA GLN A 580 14.69 -9.99 -14.07
C GLN A 580 15.67 -10.19 -15.23
N GLU A 581 16.93 -10.50 -14.92
CA GLU A 581 17.94 -10.80 -15.92
C GLU A 581 17.59 -12.10 -16.66
N ARG A 582 17.29 -13.18 -15.93
CA ARG A 582 16.92 -14.48 -16.49
C ARG A 582 15.66 -14.43 -17.33
N LEU A 583 14.65 -13.68 -16.88
CA LEU A 583 13.42 -13.49 -17.64
C LEU A 583 13.72 -12.75 -18.95
N THR A 584 14.50 -11.68 -18.91
CA THR A 584 14.91 -10.95 -20.12
C THR A 584 15.65 -11.86 -21.09
N GLN A 585 16.64 -12.63 -20.61
CA GLN A 585 17.39 -13.60 -21.42
C GLN A 585 16.48 -14.65 -22.06
N SER A 586 15.50 -15.14 -21.29
CA SER A 586 14.54 -16.15 -21.76
C SER A 586 13.61 -15.59 -22.85
N LEU A 587 13.15 -14.35 -22.70
CA LEU A 587 12.29 -13.69 -23.70
C LEU A 587 13.08 -13.40 -24.98
N GLU A 588 14.31 -12.92 -24.88
CA GLU A 588 15.19 -12.70 -26.03
C GLU A 588 15.52 -13.99 -26.77
N TRP A 589 15.78 -15.06 -26.01
CA TRP A 589 16.01 -16.38 -26.60
C TRP A 589 14.76 -16.90 -27.30
N ALA A 590 13.60 -16.78 -26.68
CA ALA A 590 12.31 -17.21 -27.22
C ALA A 590 11.94 -16.46 -28.50
N ASN A 591 12.19 -15.14 -28.52
CA ASN A 591 11.97 -14.32 -29.73
C ASN A 591 12.83 -14.80 -30.90
N ARG A 592 14.13 -15.13 -30.66
CA ARG A 592 15.03 -15.63 -31.69
C ARG A 592 14.67 -17.02 -32.20
N GLN A 593 14.11 -17.87 -31.34
CA GLN A 593 13.79 -19.27 -31.66
C GLN A 593 12.33 -19.50 -32.01
N ASN A 594 11.51 -18.45 -32.04
CA ASN A 594 10.05 -18.49 -32.22
C ASN A 594 9.39 -19.51 -31.27
N ARG A 595 9.74 -19.45 -29.99
CA ARG A 595 9.26 -20.34 -28.92
C ARG A 595 8.50 -19.56 -27.87
N MET A 596 7.70 -20.28 -27.09
CA MET A 596 6.99 -19.67 -25.97
C MET A 596 7.83 -19.71 -24.69
N VAL A 597 7.62 -18.70 -23.84
CA VAL A 597 8.04 -18.69 -22.45
C VAL A 597 6.81 -18.54 -21.58
N ALA A 598 6.70 -19.35 -20.56
CA ALA A 598 5.70 -19.14 -19.52
C ALA A 598 6.35 -18.53 -18.27
N LEU A 599 5.70 -17.53 -17.72
CA LEU A 599 6.02 -16.98 -16.42
C LEU A 599 4.91 -17.37 -15.45
N LEU A 600 5.30 -18.05 -14.38
CA LEU A 600 4.42 -18.40 -13.27
C LEU A 600 4.78 -17.50 -12.09
N PHE A 601 3.79 -16.87 -11.49
CA PHE A 601 3.91 -16.11 -10.24
C PHE A 601 3.17 -16.88 -9.15
N LEU A 602 3.86 -17.13 -8.06
CA LEU A 602 3.38 -18.00 -6.99
C LEU A 602 3.40 -17.24 -5.67
N ASP A 603 2.35 -17.41 -4.89
CA ASP A 603 2.21 -16.87 -3.54
C ASP A 603 1.77 -17.99 -2.59
N LEU A 604 2.43 -18.13 -1.46
CA LEU A 604 2.10 -19.16 -0.47
C LEU A 604 0.91 -18.72 0.38
N ASN A 605 -0.20 -19.43 0.23
CA ASN A 605 -1.42 -19.09 0.97
C ASN A 605 -1.22 -19.30 2.48
N ASP A 606 -1.61 -18.29 3.24
CA ASP A 606 -1.57 -18.31 4.70
C ASP A 606 -0.16 -18.47 5.31
N PHE A 607 0.91 -18.15 4.55
CA PHE A 607 2.29 -18.18 5.05
C PHE A 607 2.47 -17.30 6.31
N LYS A 608 1.80 -16.15 6.34
CA LYS A 608 1.78 -15.30 7.53
C LYS A 608 1.25 -16.04 8.76
N HIS A 609 0.22 -16.85 8.60
CA HIS A 609 -0.32 -17.65 9.70
C HIS A 609 0.69 -18.68 10.21
N VAL A 610 1.49 -19.27 9.33
CA VAL A 610 2.60 -20.18 9.74
C VAL A 610 3.62 -19.41 10.58
N ASN A 611 4.03 -18.22 10.14
CA ASN A 611 4.94 -17.36 10.88
C ASN A 611 4.37 -16.97 12.26
N ASP A 612 3.11 -16.54 12.27
CA ASP A 612 2.44 -16.07 13.49
C ASP A 612 2.19 -17.22 14.50
N SER A 613 2.01 -18.45 14.01
CA SER A 613 1.69 -19.61 14.84
C SER A 613 2.92 -20.42 15.26
N LEU A 614 3.92 -20.55 14.39
CA LEU A 614 5.08 -21.44 14.59
C LEU A 614 6.42 -20.68 14.65
N GLY A 615 6.38 -19.38 14.46
CA GLY A 615 7.55 -18.51 14.49
C GLY A 615 8.28 -18.39 13.15
N HIS A 616 9.01 -17.29 13.00
CA HIS A 616 9.73 -16.95 11.77
C HIS A 616 10.79 -17.97 11.36
N GLN A 617 11.40 -18.69 12.34
CA GLN A 617 12.39 -19.74 12.05
C GLN A 617 11.78 -20.88 11.25
N ILE A 618 10.57 -21.32 11.65
CA ILE A 618 9.83 -22.35 10.89
C ILE A 618 9.37 -21.79 9.54
N GLY A 619 8.95 -20.52 9.47
CA GLY A 619 8.65 -19.86 8.21
C GLY A 619 9.85 -19.80 7.26
N ASP A 620 11.03 -19.47 7.76
CA ASP A 620 12.26 -19.45 6.97
C ASP A 620 12.65 -20.86 6.48
N LEU A 621 12.49 -21.87 7.33
CA LEU A 621 12.73 -23.27 6.96
C LEU A 621 11.70 -23.75 5.93
N LEU A 622 10.44 -23.32 6.08
CA LEU A 622 9.40 -23.55 5.11
C LEU A 622 9.76 -22.95 3.74
N LEU A 623 10.19 -21.70 3.69
CA LEU A 623 10.60 -21.04 2.46
C LEU A 623 11.77 -21.74 1.76
N LYS A 624 12.76 -22.20 2.54
CA LYS A 624 13.87 -23.02 2.02
C LYS A 624 13.34 -24.32 1.43
N THR A 625 12.50 -25.03 2.17
CA THR A 625 11.92 -26.31 1.74
C THR A 625 11.06 -26.16 0.48
N ILE A 626 10.28 -25.10 0.40
CA ILE A 626 9.49 -24.77 -0.80
C ILE A 626 10.43 -24.44 -1.98
N GLY A 627 11.48 -23.67 -1.75
CA GLY A 627 12.49 -23.40 -2.77
C GLY A 627 13.12 -24.66 -3.36
N ASP A 628 13.47 -25.60 -2.49
CA ASP A 628 14.04 -26.89 -2.90
C ASP A 628 13.01 -27.78 -3.62
N ARG A 629 11.77 -27.81 -3.15
CA ARG A 629 10.66 -28.50 -3.82
C ARG A 629 10.41 -27.94 -5.23
N LEU A 630 10.39 -26.63 -5.37
CA LEU A 630 10.25 -25.96 -6.66
C LEU A 630 11.41 -26.32 -7.60
N LYS A 631 12.67 -26.29 -7.12
CA LYS A 631 13.83 -26.76 -7.91
C LYS A 631 13.66 -28.20 -8.38
N GLY A 632 13.18 -29.07 -7.47
CA GLY A 632 12.96 -30.49 -7.78
C GLY A 632 11.84 -30.75 -8.79
N CYS A 633 10.89 -29.83 -8.92
CA CYS A 633 9.81 -29.92 -9.89
C CYS A 633 10.22 -29.58 -11.31
N LEU A 634 11.30 -28.84 -11.48
CA LEU A 634 11.66 -28.12 -12.69
C LEU A 634 12.88 -28.75 -13.38
N ARG A 635 13.06 -28.42 -14.65
CA ARG A 635 14.20 -28.87 -15.45
C ARG A 635 15.38 -27.90 -15.27
N GLY A 636 16.58 -28.32 -15.62
CA GLY A 636 17.78 -27.46 -15.54
C GLY A 636 17.71 -26.20 -16.40
N SER A 637 16.84 -26.16 -17.41
CA SER A 637 16.58 -24.97 -18.24
C SER A 637 15.64 -23.95 -17.59
N ASP A 638 14.86 -24.38 -16.61
CA ASP A 638 13.85 -23.56 -15.97
C ASP A 638 14.49 -22.76 -14.83
N THR A 639 13.96 -21.60 -14.55
CA THR A 639 14.46 -20.76 -13.47
C THR A 639 13.40 -20.59 -12.42
N VAL A 640 13.73 -20.95 -11.16
CA VAL A 640 12.94 -20.58 -10.00
C VAL A 640 13.63 -19.45 -9.26
N SER A 641 12.83 -18.46 -8.81
CA SER A 641 13.35 -17.30 -8.10
C SER A 641 12.43 -16.97 -6.92
N ARG A 642 13.00 -16.32 -5.90
CA ARG A 642 12.23 -15.73 -4.81
C ARG A 642 12.34 -14.22 -4.86
N LEU A 643 11.19 -13.51 -4.97
CA LEU A 643 11.17 -12.06 -5.11
C LEU A 643 11.18 -11.32 -3.76
N GLY A 644 10.73 -12.00 -2.70
CA GLY A 644 10.64 -11.52 -1.33
C GLY A 644 9.42 -12.12 -0.61
N GLY A 645 9.43 -12.14 0.70
CA GLY A 645 8.32 -12.72 1.47
C GLY A 645 8.02 -14.16 1.09
N ASP A 646 6.78 -14.44 0.74
CA ASP A 646 6.22 -15.71 0.29
C ASP A 646 6.04 -15.82 -1.23
N GLU A 647 6.58 -14.84 -1.98
CA GLU A 647 6.45 -14.78 -3.45
C GLU A 647 7.61 -15.50 -4.14
N PHE A 648 7.26 -16.48 -4.96
CA PHE A 648 8.18 -17.17 -5.85
C PHE A 648 7.77 -16.95 -7.30
N THR A 649 8.74 -17.06 -8.20
CA THR A 649 8.48 -17.04 -9.64
C THR A 649 9.18 -18.18 -10.34
N VAL A 650 8.56 -18.67 -11.40
CA VAL A 650 9.14 -19.70 -12.26
C VAL A 650 9.10 -19.25 -13.71
N ILE A 651 10.23 -19.30 -14.37
CA ILE A 651 10.37 -19.06 -15.81
C ILE A 651 10.53 -20.41 -16.50
N LEU A 652 9.67 -20.69 -17.44
CA LEU A 652 9.69 -21.91 -18.26
C LEU A 652 9.98 -21.54 -19.71
N PRO A 653 11.24 -21.59 -20.16
CA PRO A 653 11.58 -21.28 -21.54
C PRO A 653 11.30 -22.47 -22.47
N GLY A 654 10.88 -22.18 -23.70
CA GLY A 654 10.73 -23.18 -24.76
C GLY A 654 9.59 -24.17 -24.58
N ILE A 655 8.51 -23.78 -23.93
CA ILE A 655 7.33 -24.62 -23.72
C ILE A 655 6.58 -24.82 -25.03
N PRO A 656 6.17 -26.07 -25.39
CA PRO A 656 5.49 -26.35 -26.65
C PRO A 656 4.04 -25.91 -26.69
N SER A 657 3.31 -25.97 -25.58
CA SER A 657 1.87 -25.68 -25.50
C SER A 657 1.41 -25.15 -24.14
N LYS A 658 0.26 -24.48 -24.11
CA LYS A 658 -0.42 -24.03 -22.89
C LYS A 658 -0.73 -25.21 -21.93
N SER A 659 -1.06 -26.37 -22.49
CA SER A 659 -1.33 -27.59 -21.70
C SER A 659 -0.09 -28.13 -20.98
N ASP A 660 1.12 -27.92 -21.53
CA ASP A 660 2.35 -28.31 -20.87
C ASP A 660 2.65 -27.38 -19.68
N VAL A 661 2.36 -26.08 -19.83
CA VAL A 661 2.45 -25.13 -18.71
C VAL A 661 1.49 -25.51 -17.60
N ALA A 662 0.23 -25.81 -17.95
CA ALA A 662 -0.79 -26.25 -17.00
C ALA A 662 -0.35 -27.51 -16.22
N ARG A 663 0.30 -28.46 -16.91
CA ARG A 663 0.84 -29.68 -16.27
C ARG A 663 1.98 -29.35 -15.29
N VAL A 664 2.85 -28.40 -15.63
CA VAL A 664 3.91 -27.96 -14.70
C VAL A 664 3.32 -27.23 -13.51
N ALA A 665 2.34 -26.35 -13.74
CA ALA A 665 1.66 -25.63 -12.66
C ALA A 665 0.93 -26.60 -11.73
N GLN A 666 0.23 -27.60 -12.26
CA GLN A 666 -0.42 -28.65 -11.46
C GLN A 666 0.60 -29.45 -10.66
N LYS A 667 1.73 -29.85 -11.27
CA LYS A 667 2.80 -30.56 -10.58
C LYS A 667 3.37 -29.72 -9.42
N ILE A 668 3.49 -28.42 -9.61
CA ILE A 668 3.96 -27.52 -8.54
C ILE A 668 2.93 -27.48 -7.39
N LEU A 669 1.63 -27.31 -7.71
CA LEU A 669 0.57 -27.36 -6.70
C LEU A 669 0.61 -28.65 -5.88
N ASP A 670 0.64 -29.79 -6.59
CA ASP A 670 0.67 -31.11 -5.95
C ASP A 670 1.90 -31.32 -5.07
N THR A 671 3.06 -30.77 -5.49
CA THR A 671 4.32 -30.91 -4.77
C THR A 671 4.38 -30.00 -3.53
N ILE A 672 3.87 -28.78 -3.64
CA ILE A 672 3.85 -27.83 -2.53
C ILE A 672 2.88 -28.27 -1.45
N THR A 673 1.72 -28.80 -1.83
CA THR A 673 0.65 -29.23 -0.92
C THR A 673 1.02 -30.48 -0.10
N GLN A 674 2.07 -31.23 -0.49
CA GLN A 674 2.53 -32.37 0.32
C GLN A 674 2.93 -31.93 1.71
N ASP A 675 2.43 -32.64 2.70
CA ASP A 675 2.83 -32.44 4.10
C ASP A 675 4.36 -32.42 4.25
N MET A 676 4.84 -31.56 5.09
CA MET A 676 6.26 -31.49 5.43
C MET A 676 6.44 -31.44 6.95
N VAL A 677 7.52 -31.97 7.41
CA VAL A 677 7.89 -31.91 8.83
C VAL A 677 9.09 -30.99 8.97
N LEU A 678 8.89 -29.86 9.60
CA LEU A 678 9.89 -28.82 9.83
C LEU A 678 10.16 -28.72 11.33
N GLU A 679 11.35 -29.15 11.77
CA GLU A 679 11.72 -29.19 13.18
C GLU A 679 10.66 -29.88 14.08
N GLY A 680 10.07 -30.97 13.58
CA GLY A 680 9.05 -31.74 14.32
C GLY A 680 7.61 -31.22 14.15
N HIS A 681 7.39 -30.07 13.54
CA HIS A 681 6.06 -29.54 13.23
C HIS A 681 5.59 -30.04 11.87
N LYS A 682 4.40 -30.63 11.83
CA LYS A 682 3.74 -30.98 10.57
C LYS A 682 3.11 -29.72 9.98
N VAL A 683 3.65 -29.24 8.86
CA VAL A 683 3.19 -28.06 8.15
C VAL A 683 2.62 -28.48 6.80
N SER A 684 1.43 -28.02 6.49
CA SER A 684 0.81 -28.11 5.16
C SER A 684 0.52 -26.71 4.68
N ILE A 685 0.96 -26.39 3.47
CA ILE A 685 0.75 -25.08 2.87
C ILE A 685 0.28 -25.25 1.43
N THR A 686 -0.51 -24.33 0.95
CA THR A 686 -0.96 -24.30 -0.43
C THR A 686 -0.37 -23.07 -1.14
N THR A 687 -0.44 -23.06 -2.45
CA THR A 687 0.00 -21.90 -3.22
C THR A 687 -1.03 -21.51 -4.27
N SER A 688 -1.09 -20.23 -4.60
CA SER A 688 -1.85 -19.73 -5.73
C SER A 688 -0.89 -19.35 -6.84
N ILE A 689 -1.17 -19.78 -8.07
CA ILE A 689 -0.28 -19.60 -9.20
C ILE A 689 -0.99 -18.79 -10.29
N GLY A 690 -0.37 -17.70 -10.73
CA GLY A 690 -0.79 -16.97 -11.92
C GLY A 690 0.19 -17.19 -13.05
N ILE A 691 -0.33 -17.38 -14.25
CA ILE A 691 0.44 -17.78 -15.43
C ILE A 691 0.22 -16.76 -16.54
N SER A 692 1.33 -16.29 -17.12
CA SER A 692 1.32 -15.51 -18.37
C SER A 692 2.27 -16.10 -19.40
N LEU A 693 1.90 -15.98 -20.66
CA LEU A 693 2.60 -16.60 -21.79
C LEU A 693 3.17 -15.53 -22.73
N TYR A 694 4.45 -15.64 -23.04
CA TYR A 694 5.09 -14.91 -24.09
C TYR A 694 5.15 -15.77 -25.38
N PRO A 695 4.86 -15.22 -26.57
CA PRO A 695 4.41 -13.86 -26.87
C PRO A 695 2.88 -13.68 -26.83
N THR A 696 2.12 -14.71 -26.44
CA THR A 696 0.66 -14.78 -26.56
C THR A 696 -0.06 -13.72 -25.72
N ASP A 697 0.35 -13.53 -24.46
CA ASP A 697 -0.31 -12.62 -23.54
C ASP A 697 0.37 -11.25 -23.52
N ALA A 698 1.70 -11.24 -23.62
CA ALA A 698 2.49 -10.02 -23.65
C ALA A 698 3.77 -10.20 -24.47
N GLN A 699 4.29 -9.07 -25.00
CA GLN A 699 5.55 -9.02 -25.74
C GLN A 699 6.69 -8.35 -24.96
N ASP A 700 6.39 -7.81 -23.78
CA ASP A 700 7.38 -7.18 -22.90
C ASP A 700 7.37 -7.81 -21.51
N ARG A 701 8.53 -7.72 -20.85
CA ARG A 701 8.77 -8.29 -19.53
C ARG A 701 7.82 -7.76 -18.46
N SER A 702 7.59 -6.44 -18.45
CA SER A 702 6.82 -5.78 -17.39
C SER A 702 5.34 -6.16 -17.45
N THR A 703 4.79 -6.20 -18.66
CA THR A 703 3.42 -6.66 -18.89
C THR A 703 3.27 -8.14 -18.58
N LEU A 704 4.26 -8.97 -18.95
CA LEU A 704 4.24 -10.39 -18.64
C LEU A 704 4.20 -10.64 -17.13
N ILE A 705 5.06 -9.96 -16.36
CA ILE A 705 5.07 -10.04 -14.89
C ILE A 705 3.72 -9.61 -14.31
N LYS A 706 3.20 -8.47 -14.75
CA LYS A 706 1.93 -7.92 -14.27
C LYS A 706 0.76 -8.86 -14.55
N LEU A 707 0.74 -9.47 -15.72
CA LEU A 707 -0.32 -10.40 -16.09
C LEU A 707 -0.27 -11.70 -15.28
N ALA A 708 0.95 -12.22 -15.03
CA ALA A 708 1.13 -13.37 -14.16
C ALA A 708 0.69 -13.08 -12.72
N ASP A 709 1.10 -11.93 -12.18
CA ASP A 709 0.72 -11.47 -10.83
C ASP A 709 -0.80 -11.29 -10.70
N THR A 710 -1.42 -10.62 -11.68
CA THR A 710 -2.88 -10.45 -11.71
C THR A 710 -3.62 -11.79 -11.75
N ALA A 711 -3.12 -12.75 -12.54
CA ALA A 711 -3.69 -14.09 -12.61
C ALA A 711 -3.52 -14.84 -11.28
N MET A 712 -2.37 -14.71 -10.63
CA MET A 712 -2.12 -15.28 -9.30
C MET A 712 -3.10 -14.72 -8.26
N TYR A 713 -3.34 -13.40 -8.31
CA TYR A 713 -4.30 -12.77 -7.40
C TYR A 713 -5.74 -13.28 -7.62
N ARG A 714 -6.15 -13.52 -8.89
CA ARG A 714 -7.43 -14.15 -9.19
C ARG A 714 -7.49 -15.58 -8.64
N ALA A 715 -6.43 -16.37 -8.88
CA ALA A 715 -6.31 -17.71 -8.31
C ALA A 715 -6.48 -17.71 -6.78
N LYS A 716 -5.90 -16.71 -6.11
CA LYS A 716 -6.02 -16.54 -4.64
C LYS A 716 -7.45 -16.18 -4.21
N GLY A 717 -8.18 -15.42 -5.04
CA GLY A 717 -9.56 -14.99 -4.78
C GLY A 717 -10.62 -16.06 -5.07
N THR A 718 -10.38 -16.96 -6.03
CA THR A 718 -11.36 -17.97 -6.50
C THR A 718 -11.40 -19.22 -5.64
N GLY A 719 -10.35 -19.58 -4.88
CA GLY A 719 -10.44 -20.79 -4.07
C GLY A 719 -9.16 -21.28 -3.40
N LYS A 720 -8.02 -20.60 -3.49
CA LYS A 720 -6.70 -21.05 -3.01
C LYS A 720 -6.28 -22.43 -3.57
N ASN A 721 -5.01 -22.71 -3.66
CA ASN A 721 -4.44 -23.95 -4.20
C ASN A 721 -4.87 -24.28 -5.65
N LEU A 722 -4.83 -23.27 -6.49
CA LEU A 722 -5.13 -23.40 -7.92
C LEU A 722 -4.23 -22.49 -8.76
N TYR A 723 -4.21 -22.74 -10.05
CA TYR A 723 -3.54 -21.86 -11.01
C TYR A 723 -4.53 -21.21 -11.96
N GLU A 724 -4.24 -20.00 -12.40
CA GLU A 724 -4.99 -19.29 -13.42
C GLU A 724 -4.08 -18.73 -14.51
N PHE A 725 -4.54 -18.77 -15.73
CA PHE A 725 -3.88 -18.08 -16.84
C PHE A 725 -4.33 -16.61 -16.90
N SER A 726 -3.45 -15.77 -17.46
CA SER A 726 -3.71 -14.34 -17.61
C SER A 726 -4.90 -14.05 -18.52
N ARG A 727 -5.13 -14.89 -19.51
CA ARG A 727 -6.30 -14.89 -20.39
C ARG A 727 -7.04 -16.21 -20.26
N GLU A 728 -8.34 -16.15 -20.04
CA GLU A 728 -9.26 -17.27 -20.30
C GLU A 728 -9.51 -17.35 -21.80
N ASP A 729 -9.45 -18.55 -22.40
CA ASP A 729 -9.80 -18.81 -23.82
C ASP A 729 -11.30 -18.71 -24.00
#